data_6c52de57d4d505dcf48b9a39393bf752
#
_entry.id   6c52de57d4d505dcf48b9a39393bf752
#
_cell.length_a   1.000
_cell.length_b   1.000
_cell.length_c   1.000
_cell.angle_alpha   90.00
_cell.angle_beta   90.00
_cell.angle_gamma   90.00
#
_symmetry.space_group_name_H-M   'P 1'
#
loop_
_entity.id
_entity.type
_entity.pdbx_description
1 polymer ?
#
loop_
_entity_poly.entity_id
_entity_poly.type
_entity_poly.pdbx_seq_one_letter_code
_entity_poly.pdbx_strand_id
1 'polypeptide(L)'
;MKTYPFSRLQKALLAVGSFSCLGLNSVWVHAAEESDVEQLATITTTAQTEQLAYYQPKVNLSGFGQQNLAAIPASIHTVTAELIADQHAKTLGDVVKNDASVGDGYAPIGYYANFVMRGFSLNAGSSYLLNGNLLRGEQNVALENKEQVEILKGMSAIQSGMSTPGGVVNYVSKRPKDVQSLTLEADSHGGSRVATDLGGWFGDNQQFGYRVNAAYEDIHPYVEHADGKRLFGSLALDWKISDRSKLEFDLESQRQKQRSVPGYQLLGGETVPTGVEWDRLLGYQSWSKPITNESLNTSLKYSYQINENWNGNLSASQSRVVVDDYSAFAYTFDTDGNYDIYDFRSPDDSYLTNQFKTGLNGTFNTGAWQHNLSLELSHAYKRHTQYDAINEWIGSGNIYNDPITYTPTDKALGNHYKSLDSQQTSLNVLDQIEFNDTWSALLGGKLLHLNESAYAADGKSLRDTDFNRFLPQLALMYQPWQNTHLYASYAKGISDGSQAPWSAYGNEDKGIVGNAFETLAPRRSTQYELGLKQQWQELQFTAALFDLTQDHQYTNLDNYYVTDGEQHNLGLELGLQGRVAENLDMTSTLALTRSRLEDIQVDAYKGHQTQNVPTVRFASHVSYQMPQVEGLRLLAGMQYSSSKYANKTGTVKVSGYTVFDAGAAYNFRAYGYDNMLRLNVDNLFNKKYWRDAGSFFGDDYLFLGTPRTAQFSWTVNF
;
A
#
# COMPACT_ATOMS: atom_id res chain seq x y z
N MET A 1 -25.16 -15.67 -30.80
CA MET A 1 -24.77 -16.31 -29.55
C MET A 1 -23.59 -17.25 -29.84
N LYS A 2 -22.37 -16.80 -29.64
CA LYS A 2 -21.17 -17.65 -29.74
C LYS A 2 -20.71 -17.96 -28.33
N THR A 3 -20.81 -19.21 -27.94
CA THR A 3 -20.32 -19.75 -26.68
C THR A 3 -18.81 -19.81 -26.70
N TYR A 4 -18.15 -19.07 -25.83
CA TYR A 4 -16.69 -19.12 -25.61
C TYR A 4 -16.35 -20.18 -24.55
N PRO A 5 -15.26 -20.95 -24.72
CA PRO A 5 -14.95 -22.06 -23.82
C PRO A 5 -14.30 -21.54 -22.51
N PHE A 6 -14.96 -21.82 -21.42
CA PHE A 6 -14.52 -21.62 -20.03
C PHE A 6 -13.33 -22.53 -19.58
N SER A 7 -12.48 -23.01 -20.51
CA SER A 7 -11.63 -24.19 -20.27
C SER A 7 -10.43 -23.98 -19.33
N ARG A 8 -9.97 -22.75 -19.08
CA ARG A 8 -8.81 -22.49 -18.21
C ARG A 8 -9.20 -22.13 -16.77
N LEU A 9 -10.30 -21.43 -16.59
CA LEU A 9 -10.80 -21.09 -15.25
C LEU A 9 -11.37 -22.34 -14.53
N GLN A 10 -12.06 -23.22 -15.28
CA GLN A 10 -12.55 -24.50 -14.75
C GLN A 10 -11.41 -25.48 -14.35
N LYS A 11 -10.28 -25.45 -15.05
CA LYS A 11 -9.10 -26.25 -14.68
C LYS A 11 -8.38 -25.72 -13.44
N ALA A 12 -8.40 -24.42 -13.21
CA ALA A 12 -7.86 -23.80 -11.99
C ALA A 12 -8.75 -24.09 -10.76
N LEU A 13 -10.08 -24.04 -10.93
CA LEU A 13 -11.03 -24.38 -9.87
C LEU A 13 -11.01 -25.87 -9.50
N LEU A 14 -10.76 -26.78 -10.45
CA LEU A 14 -10.60 -28.21 -10.18
C LEU A 14 -9.27 -28.55 -9.47
N ALA A 15 -8.22 -27.76 -9.67
CA ALA A 15 -6.97 -27.94 -8.95
C ALA A 15 -7.06 -27.49 -7.47
N VAL A 16 -7.89 -26.49 -7.16
CA VAL A 16 -8.18 -26.06 -5.78
C VAL A 16 -9.10 -27.06 -5.05
N GLY A 17 -10.02 -27.73 -5.77
CA GLY A 17 -10.92 -28.73 -5.21
C GLY A 17 -10.25 -30.05 -4.78
N SER A 18 -9.02 -30.31 -5.22
CA SER A 18 -8.30 -31.56 -4.92
C SER A 18 -7.49 -31.53 -3.61
N PHE A 19 -7.41 -30.39 -2.93
CA PHE A 19 -6.67 -30.24 -1.66
C PHE A 19 -7.57 -30.38 -0.40
N SER A 20 -8.87 -30.67 -0.54
CA SER A 20 -9.84 -30.63 0.56
C SER A 20 -10.19 -31.97 1.17
N CYS A 21 -9.38 -33.02 1.02
CA CYS A 21 -9.63 -34.30 1.64
C CYS A 21 -8.42 -34.86 2.39
N LEU A 22 -8.03 -34.18 3.50
CA LEU A 22 -7.30 -34.86 4.59
C LEU A 22 -8.07 -34.63 5.89
N GLY A 23 -8.54 -35.77 6.43
CA GLY A 23 -9.55 -35.94 7.45
C GLY A 23 -9.42 -35.05 8.70
N LEU A 24 -10.45 -34.28 8.95
CA LEU A 24 -10.73 -33.70 10.25
C LEU A 24 -11.58 -34.66 11.07
N ASN A 25 -10.95 -35.35 12.00
CA ASN A 25 -11.66 -36.02 13.08
C ASN A 25 -12.25 -34.98 14.02
N SER A 26 -13.59 -34.97 14.11
CA SER A 26 -14.33 -34.12 15.02
C SER A 26 -14.08 -34.51 16.47
N VAL A 27 -13.43 -33.66 17.23
CA VAL A 27 -13.43 -33.69 18.69
C VAL A 27 -14.55 -32.76 19.18
N TRP A 28 -15.59 -33.35 19.74
CA TRP A 28 -16.66 -32.63 20.43
C TRP A 28 -16.14 -32.20 21.81
N VAL A 29 -15.94 -30.91 22.02
CA VAL A 29 -15.75 -30.35 23.35
C VAL A 29 -17.02 -29.57 23.72
N HIS A 30 -17.61 -29.93 24.87
CA HIS A 30 -18.75 -29.25 25.45
C HIS A 30 -18.33 -27.84 25.87
N ALA A 31 -18.99 -26.82 25.32
CA ALA A 31 -18.88 -25.45 25.78
C ALA A 31 -19.81 -25.23 26.98
N ALA A 32 -19.26 -24.67 28.05
CA ALA A 32 -20.03 -24.09 29.14
C ALA A 32 -20.56 -22.73 28.69
N GLU A 33 -21.83 -22.47 28.97
CA GLU A 33 -22.48 -21.18 28.77
C GLU A 33 -21.84 -20.13 29.70
N GLU A 34 -21.24 -19.10 29.11
CA GLU A 34 -21.10 -17.79 29.74
C GLU A 34 -21.57 -16.73 28.76
N SER A 35 -22.63 -16.06 29.17
CA SER A 35 -23.21 -14.92 28.45
C SER A 35 -22.35 -13.68 28.72
N ASP A 36 -21.45 -13.35 27.78
CA ASP A 36 -20.76 -12.06 27.79
C ASP A 36 -21.43 -11.11 26.78
N VAL A 37 -22.16 -10.17 27.34
CA VAL A 37 -22.51 -8.92 26.65
C VAL A 37 -21.22 -8.16 26.45
N GLU A 38 -20.67 -8.15 25.22
CA GLU A 38 -19.52 -7.31 24.89
C GLU A 38 -19.87 -5.83 25.07
N GLN A 39 -19.49 -5.30 26.22
CA GLN A 39 -19.45 -3.86 26.44
C GLN A 39 -18.44 -3.23 25.48
N LEU A 40 -18.86 -2.19 24.77
CA LEU A 40 -17.99 -1.24 24.07
C LEU A 40 -16.76 -0.91 24.95
N ALA A 41 -15.58 -1.12 24.37
CA ALA A 41 -14.33 -1.09 25.10
C ALA A 41 -14.19 0.16 25.96
N THR A 42 -14.44 0.02 27.22
CA THR A 42 -13.88 0.87 28.27
C THR A 42 -12.39 1.02 27.99
N ILE A 43 -11.81 2.21 28.24
CA ILE A 43 -10.36 2.43 28.18
C ILE A 43 -9.72 1.58 29.31
N THR A 44 -9.73 0.29 29.12
CA THR A 44 -9.12 -0.68 30.04
C THR A 44 -7.75 -1.03 29.50
N THR A 45 -6.78 -0.93 30.36
CA THR A 45 -5.45 -1.52 30.22
C THR A 45 -5.63 -3.00 29.90
N THR A 46 -5.58 -3.36 28.64
CA THR A 46 -5.67 -4.75 28.21
C THR A 46 -4.48 -5.51 28.78
N ALA A 47 -4.76 -6.51 29.59
CA ALA A 47 -3.82 -7.58 29.88
C ALA A 47 -3.19 -8.06 28.58
N GLN A 48 -1.90 -8.40 28.60
CA GLN A 48 -1.18 -8.95 27.45
C GLN A 48 -1.96 -10.13 26.87
N THR A 49 -2.77 -9.88 25.85
CA THR A 49 -3.18 -10.93 24.92
C THR A 49 -1.89 -11.33 24.22
N GLU A 50 -1.50 -12.60 24.27
CA GLU A 50 -0.37 -13.11 23.48
C GLU A 50 -0.55 -12.63 22.04
N GLN A 51 0.38 -11.81 21.60
CA GLN A 51 0.32 -11.22 20.26
C GLN A 51 0.53 -12.37 19.27
N LEU A 52 -0.52 -12.75 18.56
CA LEU A 52 -0.43 -13.77 17.52
C LEU A 52 0.56 -13.29 16.46
N ALA A 53 1.56 -14.12 16.13
CA ALA A 53 2.71 -13.68 15.34
C ALA A 53 2.28 -13.04 13.99
N TYR A 54 1.31 -13.62 13.29
CA TYR A 54 0.91 -13.20 11.93
C TYR A 54 -0.57 -12.84 11.79
N TYR A 55 -1.32 -12.74 12.87
CA TYR A 55 -2.74 -12.40 12.84
C TYR A 55 -3.08 -11.29 13.83
N GLN A 56 -3.79 -10.29 13.35
CA GLN A 56 -4.36 -9.22 14.15
C GLN A 56 -5.87 -9.14 13.88
N PRO A 57 -6.72 -9.51 14.87
CA PRO A 57 -8.17 -9.53 14.67
C PRO A 57 -8.81 -8.14 14.60
N LYS A 58 -8.10 -7.09 15.02
CA LYS A 58 -8.62 -5.72 15.10
C LYS A 58 -7.89 -4.79 14.15
N VAL A 59 -8.65 -3.93 13.49
CA VAL A 59 -8.14 -2.92 12.55
C VAL A 59 -8.58 -1.52 12.95
N ASN A 60 -7.76 -0.52 12.65
CA ASN A 60 -7.99 0.90 12.96
C ASN A 60 -8.51 1.66 11.74
N LEU A 61 -9.68 1.30 11.25
CA LEU A 61 -10.28 1.99 10.13
C LEU A 61 -10.94 3.29 10.58
N SER A 62 -10.83 4.33 9.74
CA SER A 62 -11.52 5.59 9.97
C SER A 62 -13.04 5.41 9.88
N GLY A 63 -13.77 6.08 10.75
CA GLY A 63 -15.23 6.05 10.78
C GLY A 63 -15.81 5.11 11.84
N PHE A 64 -15.27 3.93 12.02
CA PHE A 64 -15.79 2.97 13.01
C PHE A 64 -14.90 2.79 14.26
N GLY A 65 -13.72 3.43 14.28
CA GLY A 65 -12.73 3.16 15.33
C GLY A 65 -12.11 1.77 15.18
N GLN A 66 -11.66 1.20 16.30
CA GLN A 66 -11.09 -0.15 16.30
C GLN A 66 -12.22 -1.19 16.23
N GLN A 67 -12.24 -1.99 15.16
CA GLN A 67 -13.24 -3.03 14.94
C GLN A 67 -12.61 -4.40 14.69
N ASN A 68 -13.41 -5.45 14.96
CA ASN A 68 -13.05 -6.80 14.55
C ASN A 68 -13.09 -6.92 13.02
N LEU A 69 -12.01 -7.41 12.45
CA LEU A 69 -11.85 -7.62 11.01
C LEU A 69 -12.98 -8.47 10.41
N ALA A 70 -13.51 -9.43 11.16
CA ALA A 70 -14.60 -10.30 10.70
C ALA A 70 -15.92 -9.54 10.47
N ALA A 71 -16.20 -8.49 11.25
CA ALA A 71 -17.44 -7.73 11.19
C ALA A 71 -17.49 -6.68 10.07
N ILE A 72 -16.37 -6.43 9.37
CA ILE A 72 -16.28 -5.39 8.35
C ILE A 72 -16.62 -5.98 6.97
N PRO A 73 -17.64 -5.46 6.24
CA PRO A 73 -18.02 -5.98 4.92
C PRO A 73 -17.09 -5.48 3.80
N ALA A 74 -15.80 -5.73 3.92
CA ALA A 74 -14.76 -5.37 2.95
C ALA A 74 -13.58 -6.34 3.04
N SER A 75 -12.84 -6.51 1.95
CA SER A 75 -11.60 -7.29 1.92
C SER A 75 -10.45 -6.48 2.53
N ILE A 76 -9.87 -6.99 3.61
CA ILE A 76 -8.76 -6.37 4.34
C ILE A 76 -7.69 -7.42 4.63
N HIS A 77 -6.43 -7.05 4.40
CA HIS A 77 -5.26 -7.83 4.79
C HIS A 77 -4.42 -7.03 5.79
N THR A 78 -3.94 -7.67 6.84
CA THR A 78 -3.09 -7.03 7.86
C THR A 78 -1.71 -7.64 7.87
N VAL A 79 -0.66 -6.81 7.99
CA VAL A 79 0.72 -7.24 8.14
C VAL A 79 1.21 -6.74 9.50
N THR A 80 1.49 -7.68 10.40
CA THR A 80 1.88 -7.38 11.80
C THR A 80 3.34 -6.96 11.92
N ALA A 81 3.70 -6.29 13.02
CA ALA A 81 5.08 -5.93 13.35
C ALA A 81 6.01 -7.16 13.40
N GLU A 82 5.51 -8.32 13.86
CA GLU A 82 6.31 -9.57 13.89
C GLU A 82 6.60 -10.08 12.48
N LEU A 83 5.62 -10.07 11.56
CA LEU A 83 5.84 -10.46 10.17
C LEU A 83 6.81 -9.48 9.47
N ILE A 84 6.69 -8.16 9.74
CA ILE A 84 7.61 -7.13 9.27
C ILE A 84 9.04 -7.44 9.74
N ALA A 85 9.22 -7.80 11.02
CA ALA A 85 10.52 -8.12 11.59
C ALA A 85 11.09 -9.46 11.06
N ASP A 86 10.26 -10.50 10.97
CA ASP A 86 10.66 -11.82 10.47
C ASP A 86 11.12 -11.77 9.00
N GLN A 87 10.60 -10.84 8.21
CA GLN A 87 10.99 -10.63 6.81
C GLN A 87 12.06 -9.54 6.61
N HIS A 88 12.58 -8.93 7.68
CA HIS A 88 13.44 -7.74 7.60
C HIS A 88 12.88 -6.65 6.67
N ALA A 89 11.55 -6.50 6.64
CA ALA A 89 10.88 -5.55 5.78
C ALA A 89 11.24 -4.11 6.17
N LYS A 90 11.71 -3.32 5.22
CA LYS A 90 12.17 -1.94 5.43
C LYS A 90 11.25 -0.92 4.79
N THR A 91 10.54 -1.32 3.74
CA THR A 91 9.67 -0.47 2.94
C THR A 91 8.29 -1.10 2.77
N LEU A 92 7.32 -0.31 2.30
CA LEU A 92 6.01 -0.84 1.92
C LEU A 92 6.12 -1.90 0.81
N GLY A 93 7.09 -1.80 -0.09
CA GLY A 93 7.35 -2.81 -1.12
C GLY A 93 7.64 -4.19 -0.54
N ASP A 94 8.31 -4.26 0.61
CA ASP A 94 8.55 -5.51 1.32
C ASP A 94 7.30 -6.05 2.02
N VAL A 95 6.45 -5.15 2.52
CA VAL A 95 5.19 -5.51 3.20
C VAL A 95 4.16 -6.04 2.22
N VAL A 96 3.93 -5.34 1.10
CA VAL A 96 2.88 -5.71 0.13
C VAL A 96 3.19 -6.97 -0.65
N LYS A 97 4.45 -7.46 -0.64
CA LYS A 97 4.79 -8.77 -1.22
C LYS A 97 4.02 -9.94 -0.58
N ASN A 98 3.44 -9.73 0.60
CA ASN A 98 2.56 -10.69 1.29
C ASN A 98 1.12 -10.68 0.79
N ASP A 99 0.74 -9.69 -0.04
CA ASP A 99 -0.61 -9.57 -0.58
C ASP A 99 -0.62 -9.79 -2.09
N ALA A 100 -1.20 -10.88 -2.53
CA ALA A 100 -1.27 -11.27 -3.94
C ALA A 100 -2.08 -10.29 -4.81
N SER A 101 -2.91 -9.42 -4.24
CA SER A 101 -3.67 -8.41 -4.99
C SER A 101 -2.85 -7.17 -5.33
N VAL A 102 -1.63 -7.03 -4.77
CA VAL A 102 -0.78 -5.84 -4.89
C VAL A 102 0.47 -6.17 -5.72
N GLY A 103 0.88 -5.23 -6.58
CA GLY A 103 2.13 -5.27 -7.34
C GLY A 103 2.79 -3.90 -7.37
N ASP A 104 4.08 -3.85 -7.72
CA ASP A 104 4.79 -2.59 -7.90
C ASP A 104 4.32 -1.88 -9.18
N GLY A 105 4.20 -0.57 -9.12
CA GLY A 105 3.81 0.28 -10.24
C GLY A 105 4.87 1.28 -10.67
N TYR A 106 5.93 1.49 -9.87
CA TYR A 106 6.98 2.47 -10.16
C TYR A 106 8.27 2.14 -9.41
N ALA A 107 9.39 2.78 -9.81
CA ALA A 107 10.78 2.58 -9.39
C ALA A 107 10.97 2.23 -7.90
N PRO A 108 11.24 0.94 -7.56
CA PRO A 108 11.27 0.49 -6.17
C PRO A 108 12.56 0.84 -5.42
N ILE A 109 13.64 1.28 -6.10
CA ILE A 109 14.93 1.58 -5.49
C ILE A 109 15.25 3.07 -5.63
N GLY A 110 15.50 3.73 -4.50
CA GLY A 110 16.00 5.10 -4.40
C GLY A 110 14.97 6.20 -4.65
N TYR A 111 13.76 5.83 -5.07
CA TYR A 111 12.62 6.75 -5.19
C TYR A 111 11.51 6.34 -4.21
N TYR A 112 10.37 7.03 -4.19
CA TYR A 112 9.20 6.52 -3.48
C TYR A 112 8.51 5.47 -4.34
N ALA A 113 8.11 4.37 -3.72
CA ALA A 113 7.41 3.30 -4.41
C ALA A 113 5.94 3.65 -4.64
N ASN A 114 5.39 3.22 -5.76
CA ASN A 114 3.96 3.25 -6.02
C ASN A 114 3.48 1.82 -6.36
N PHE A 115 2.19 1.56 -6.13
CA PHE A 115 1.65 0.21 -6.20
C PHE A 115 0.39 0.16 -7.06
N VAL A 116 0.15 -1.02 -7.62
CA VAL A 116 -1.09 -1.38 -8.32
C VAL A 116 -1.83 -2.40 -7.45
N MET A 117 -3.07 -2.10 -7.08
CA MET A 117 -3.92 -2.97 -6.28
C MET A 117 -5.21 -3.26 -7.04
N ARG A 118 -5.61 -4.54 -7.15
CA ARG A 118 -6.76 -4.98 -7.96
C ARG A 118 -6.74 -4.45 -9.41
N GLY A 119 -5.53 -4.19 -9.95
CA GLY A 119 -5.34 -3.65 -11.30
C GLY A 119 -5.46 -2.13 -11.43
N PHE A 120 -5.57 -1.39 -10.34
CA PHE A 120 -5.59 0.09 -10.32
C PHE A 120 -4.40 0.64 -9.55
N SER A 121 -3.72 1.63 -10.13
CA SER A 121 -2.62 2.32 -9.48
C SER A 121 -3.13 3.12 -8.28
N LEU A 122 -2.41 3.03 -7.15
CA LEU A 122 -2.66 3.84 -5.98
C LEU A 122 -2.26 5.29 -6.23
N ASN A 123 -2.96 6.23 -5.59
CA ASN A 123 -2.66 7.66 -5.69
C ASN A 123 -1.89 8.11 -4.45
N ALA A 124 -0.70 8.72 -4.64
CA ALA A 124 0.15 9.18 -3.56
C ALA A 124 -0.52 10.24 -2.66
N GLY A 125 -1.47 11.01 -3.17
CA GLY A 125 -2.19 12.04 -2.43
C GLY A 125 -3.43 11.57 -1.66
N SER A 126 -3.88 10.31 -1.85
CA SER A 126 -5.17 9.87 -1.28
C SER A 126 -5.26 8.40 -0.89
N SER A 127 -4.31 7.54 -1.33
CA SER A 127 -4.38 6.09 -1.04
C SER A 127 -3.54 5.64 0.16
N TYR A 128 -2.89 6.57 0.86
CA TYR A 128 -2.05 6.25 2.02
C TYR A 128 -2.56 6.99 3.25
N LEU A 129 -2.61 6.27 4.38
CA LEU A 129 -3.07 6.78 5.67
C LEU A 129 -2.05 6.47 6.76
N LEU A 130 -1.97 7.34 7.76
CA LEU A 130 -1.28 7.11 9.02
C LEU A 130 -2.29 7.29 10.16
N ASN A 131 -2.56 6.22 10.91
CA ASN A 131 -3.59 6.20 11.96
C ASN A 131 -4.96 6.72 11.47
N GLY A 132 -5.31 6.39 10.21
CA GLY A 132 -6.55 6.81 9.56
C GLY A 132 -6.56 8.26 9.05
N ASN A 133 -5.46 9.02 9.15
CA ASN A 133 -5.32 10.36 8.57
C ASN A 133 -4.57 10.30 7.24
N LEU A 134 -4.90 11.22 6.31
CA LEU A 134 -4.23 11.29 5.00
C LEU A 134 -2.72 11.49 5.16
N LEU A 135 -1.97 10.67 4.46
CA LEU A 135 -0.51 10.66 4.40
C LEU A 135 -0.07 10.92 2.95
N ARG A 136 0.97 11.73 2.76
CA ARG A 136 1.60 11.86 1.43
C ARG A 136 2.37 10.58 1.10
N GLY A 137 2.10 10.01 -0.07
CA GLY A 137 2.72 8.77 -0.53
C GLY A 137 4.03 8.96 -1.28
N GLU A 138 4.46 10.22 -1.51
CA GLU A 138 5.74 10.55 -2.14
C GLU A 138 6.93 10.31 -1.20
N GLN A 139 6.81 9.36 -0.28
CA GLN A 139 7.83 8.96 0.69
C GLN A 139 7.87 7.44 0.86
N ASN A 140 9.02 6.92 1.24
CA ASN A 140 9.13 5.56 1.76
C ASN A 140 8.89 5.59 3.27
N VAL A 141 7.68 5.23 3.70
CA VAL A 141 7.27 5.30 5.11
C VAL A 141 8.09 4.32 5.94
N ALA A 142 8.69 4.82 7.01
CA ALA A 142 9.44 3.99 7.96
C ALA A 142 8.55 2.98 8.68
N LEU A 143 9.04 1.76 8.89
CA LEU A 143 8.28 0.68 9.51
C LEU A 143 8.66 0.43 10.98
N GLU A 144 9.72 1.04 11.48
CA GLU A 144 10.24 0.85 12.85
C GLU A 144 9.21 1.18 13.92
N ASN A 145 8.38 2.19 13.69
CA ASN A 145 7.33 2.62 14.62
C ASN A 145 5.93 2.12 14.26
N LYS A 146 5.80 1.12 13.37
CA LYS A 146 4.49 0.57 12.98
C LYS A 146 4.17 -0.71 13.75
N GLU A 147 2.97 -0.75 14.32
CA GLU A 147 2.40 -1.94 14.96
C GLU A 147 1.85 -2.90 13.92
N GLN A 148 1.25 -2.34 12.87
CA GLN A 148 0.75 -3.08 11.72
C GLN A 148 0.57 -2.19 10.49
N VAL A 149 0.47 -2.81 9.33
CA VAL A 149 0.03 -2.20 8.08
C VAL A 149 -1.28 -2.88 7.66
N GLU A 150 -2.31 -2.07 7.40
CA GLU A 150 -3.64 -2.52 6.99
C GLU A 150 -3.82 -2.19 5.51
N ILE A 151 -4.14 -3.20 4.70
CA ILE A 151 -4.38 -3.07 3.27
C ILE A 151 -5.88 -3.26 3.04
N LEU A 152 -6.62 -2.16 2.95
CA LEU A 152 -8.04 -2.16 2.62
C LEU A 152 -8.20 -2.14 1.11
N LYS A 153 -8.80 -3.18 0.56
CA LYS A 153 -8.93 -3.39 -0.88
C LYS A 153 -10.26 -2.87 -1.41
N GLY A 154 -10.23 -2.39 -2.64
CA GLY A 154 -11.44 -1.90 -3.30
C GLY A 154 -11.86 -0.51 -2.88
N MET A 155 -13.16 -0.21 -2.99
CA MET A 155 -13.72 1.12 -2.80
C MET A 155 -13.61 1.58 -1.35
N SER A 156 -12.55 2.30 -1.07
CA SER A 156 -12.23 2.86 0.24
C SER A 156 -12.61 4.34 0.38
N ALA A 157 -13.55 4.83 -0.44
CA ALA A 157 -13.97 6.23 -0.45
C ALA A 157 -14.37 6.76 0.93
N ILE A 158 -14.87 5.88 1.80
CA ILE A 158 -15.20 6.21 3.17
C ILE A 158 -13.96 6.59 3.97
N GLN A 159 -12.82 5.92 3.73
CA GLN A 159 -11.61 6.12 4.50
C GLN A 159 -10.90 7.43 4.10
N SER A 160 -10.75 7.71 2.81
CA SER A 160 -9.93 8.82 2.31
C SER A 160 -10.70 9.92 1.59
N GLY A 161 -11.97 9.72 1.29
CA GLY A 161 -12.79 10.63 0.48
C GLY A 161 -12.62 10.36 -1.01
N MET A 162 -11.64 10.97 -1.63
CA MET A 162 -11.21 10.58 -2.98
C MET A 162 -10.12 9.53 -2.86
N SER A 163 -10.28 8.40 -3.55
CA SER A 163 -9.26 7.35 -3.63
C SER A 163 -9.43 6.55 -4.91
N THR A 164 -8.35 5.89 -5.31
CA THR A 164 -8.43 4.94 -6.43
C THR A 164 -9.26 3.72 -6.04
N PRO A 165 -9.91 3.07 -6.99
CA PRO A 165 -10.73 1.89 -6.70
C PRO A 165 -9.89 0.67 -6.26
N GLY A 166 -8.58 0.70 -6.42
CA GLY A 166 -7.68 -0.32 -5.90
C GLY A 166 -7.77 -0.48 -4.38
N GLY A 167 -7.77 0.64 -3.66
CA GLY A 167 -7.87 0.64 -2.21
C GLY A 167 -6.99 1.65 -1.52
N VAL A 168 -6.77 1.44 -0.22
CA VAL A 168 -5.87 2.25 0.62
C VAL A 168 -4.97 1.39 1.49
N VAL A 169 -3.80 1.94 1.83
CA VAL A 169 -2.87 1.38 2.81
C VAL A 169 -2.86 2.28 4.04
N ASN A 170 -3.17 1.72 5.22
CA ASN A 170 -3.14 2.43 6.50
C ASN A 170 -2.00 1.91 7.38
N TYR A 171 -1.10 2.79 7.76
CA TYR A 171 -0.05 2.49 8.73
C TYR A 171 -0.57 2.78 10.14
N VAL A 172 -0.44 1.82 11.03
CA VAL A 172 -0.82 1.96 12.45
C VAL A 172 0.43 2.09 13.29
N SER A 173 0.57 3.22 13.97
CA SER A 173 1.73 3.50 14.83
C SER A 173 1.69 2.70 16.12
N LYS A 174 2.86 2.27 16.58
CA LYS A 174 3.06 1.72 17.93
C LYS A 174 2.66 2.74 18.98
N ARG A 175 1.88 2.29 19.98
CA ARG A 175 1.49 3.11 21.14
C ARG A 175 2.39 2.86 22.35
N PRO A 176 2.35 3.73 23.37
CA PRO A 176 3.12 3.55 24.59
C PRO A 176 2.96 2.16 25.21
N LYS A 177 4.10 1.52 25.47
CA LYS A 177 4.24 0.20 26.06
C LYS A 177 5.60 0.14 26.77
N ASP A 178 5.70 -0.58 27.87
CA ASP A 178 6.99 -0.79 28.53
C ASP A 178 7.88 -1.67 27.62
N VAL A 179 8.87 -1.05 27.02
CA VAL A 179 9.82 -1.69 26.10
C VAL A 179 11.10 -0.88 26.02
N GLN A 180 12.22 -1.59 25.96
CA GLN A 180 13.53 -1.01 25.68
C GLN A 180 14.27 -2.02 24.81
N SER A 181 14.49 -1.68 23.53
CA SER A 181 15.19 -2.57 22.60
C SER A 181 16.17 -1.84 21.71
N LEU A 182 17.21 -2.56 21.34
CA LEU A 182 18.19 -2.18 20.32
C LEU A 182 18.26 -3.29 19.27
N THR A 183 18.17 -2.93 18.01
CA THR A 183 18.30 -3.84 16.86
C THR A 183 19.49 -3.44 15.99
N LEU A 184 20.33 -4.39 15.67
CA LEU A 184 21.44 -4.27 14.70
C LEU A 184 21.14 -5.18 13.51
N GLU A 185 21.31 -4.66 12.30
CA GLU A 185 21.11 -5.44 11.07
C GLU A 185 22.27 -5.25 10.11
N ALA A 186 22.49 -6.28 9.28
CA ALA A 186 23.40 -6.25 8.14
C ALA A 186 22.86 -7.14 7.01
N ASP A 187 23.23 -6.81 5.77
CA ASP A 187 22.86 -7.60 4.60
C ASP A 187 24.10 -7.97 3.75
N SER A 188 23.91 -8.90 2.80
CA SER A 188 24.98 -9.43 1.95
C SER A 188 25.52 -8.45 0.91
N HIS A 189 24.89 -7.30 0.71
CA HIS A 189 25.33 -6.23 -0.19
C HIS A 189 26.15 -5.16 0.55
N GLY A 190 26.32 -5.30 1.89
CA GLY A 190 27.08 -4.38 2.72
C GLY A 190 26.21 -3.33 3.44
N GLY A 191 24.90 -3.39 3.26
CA GLY A 191 23.96 -2.56 3.99
C GLY A 191 23.97 -2.86 5.48
N SER A 192 23.72 -1.84 6.30
CA SER A 192 23.63 -1.97 7.76
C SER A 192 22.62 -1.01 8.37
N ARG A 193 21.98 -1.43 9.47
CA ARG A 193 20.99 -0.61 10.19
C ARG A 193 21.15 -0.76 11.70
N VAL A 194 20.98 0.33 12.40
CA VAL A 194 20.78 0.36 13.85
C VAL A 194 19.44 1.01 14.14
N ALA A 195 18.62 0.37 14.99
CA ALA A 195 17.31 0.88 15.37
C ALA A 195 17.06 0.69 16.87
N THR A 196 16.28 1.57 17.47
CA THR A 196 15.87 1.47 18.87
C THR A 196 14.37 1.69 19.02
N ASP A 197 13.77 1.02 20.02
CA ASP A 197 12.38 1.12 20.38
C ASP A 197 12.29 1.26 21.91
N LEU A 198 11.91 2.44 22.37
CA LEU A 198 11.87 2.81 23.78
C LEU A 198 10.47 3.28 24.14
N GLY A 199 9.90 2.78 25.22
CA GLY A 199 8.58 3.18 25.65
C GLY A 199 8.34 2.90 27.13
N GLY A 200 7.30 3.53 27.65
CA GLY A 200 6.89 3.35 29.04
C GLY A 200 5.76 4.28 29.41
N TRP A 201 5.32 4.11 30.66
CA TRP A 201 4.31 4.90 31.30
C TRP A 201 4.86 5.56 32.56
N PHE A 202 4.42 6.79 32.87
CA PHE A 202 4.84 7.53 34.05
C PHE A 202 3.70 8.39 34.63
N GLY A 203 3.94 9.01 35.80
CA GLY A 203 2.94 9.71 36.61
C GLY A 203 2.28 8.78 37.64
N ASP A 204 1.61 9.35 38.65
CA ASP A 204 1.09 8.61 39.79
C ASP A 204 0.10 7.49 39.43
N ASN A 205 -0.67 7.68 38.35
CA ASN A 205 -1.63 6.69 37.84
C ASN A 205 -1.25 6.19 36.42
N GLN A 206 0.02 6.26 36.03
CA GLN A 206 0.47 5.93 34.68
C GLN A 206 -0.35 6.67 33.63
N GLN A 207 -0.63 7.96 33.87
CA GLN A 207 -1.46 8.76 32.96
C GLN A 207 -0.71 9.27 31.73
N PHE A 208 0.62 9.32 31.77
CA PHE A 208 1.45 9.73 30.64
C PHE A 208 2.20 8.54 30.05
N GLY A 209 2.00 8.29 28.78
CA GLY A 209 2.72 7.28 28.05
C GLY A 209 3.60 7.90 26.97
N TYR A 210 4.73 7.26 26.68
CA TYR A 210 5.60 7.63 25.57
C TYR A 210 6.08 6.40 24.79
N ARG A 211 6.33 6.59 23.49
CA ARG A 211 7.05 5.63 22.65
C ARG A 211 7.97 6.40 21.72
N VAL A 212 9.24 6.03 21.68
CA VAL A 212 10.27 6.62 20.82
C VAL A 212 10.85 5.52 19.96
N ASN A 213 10.88 5.72 18.65
CA ASN A 213 11.63 4.87 17.74
C ASN A 213 12.61 5.74 16.96
N ALA A 214 13.84 5.24 16.79
CA ALA A 214 14.84 5.89 15.97
C ALA A 214 15.63 4.83 15.17
N ALA A 215 16.05 5.21 13.95
CA ALA A 215 16.87 4.33 13.13
C ALA A 215 17.87 5.14 12.28
N TYR A 216 19.05 4.58 12.09
CA TYR A 216 20.01 4.99 11.07
C TYR A 216 20.35 3.79 10.19
N GLU A 217 20.37 4.01 8.88
CA GLU A 217 20.63 2.97 7.91
C GLU A 217 21.64 3.46 6.86
N ASP A 218 22.63 2.63 6.58
CA ASP A 218 23.53 2.73 5.42
C ASP A 218 23.02 1.74 4.38
N ILE A 219 22.51 2.25 3.26
CA ILE A 219 21.77 1.48 2.25
C ILE A 219 22.69 1.10 1.12
N HIS A 220 22.86 -0.19 0.88
CA HIS A 220 23.62 -0.75 -0.24
C HIS A 220 22.73 -1.74 -1.00
N PRO A 221 22.01 -1.30 -2.05
CA PRO A 221 21.26 -2.22 -2.90
C PRO A 221 22.20 -3.02 -3.82
N TYR A 222 21.65 -4.01 -4.50
CA TYR A 222 22.43 -4.82 -5.46
C TYR A 222 22.84 -4.05 -6.72
N VAL A 223 22.29 -2.87 -6.97
CA VAL A 223 22.62 -2.02 -8.13
C VAL A 223 23.78 -1.11 -7.75
N GLU A 224 24.85 -1.16 -8.56
CA GLU A 224 26.04 -0.32 -8.36
C GLU A 224 25.70 1.17 -8.39
N HIS A 225 26.39 1.95 -7.57
CA HIS A 225 26.20 3.40 -7.43
C HIS A 225 24.81 3.84 -6.91
N ALA A 226 23.91 2.92 -6.51
CA ALA A 226 22.60 3.22 -5.97
C ALA A 226 22.58 3.31 -4.42
N ASP A 227 23.75 3.47 -3.81
CA ASP A 227 23.92 3.59 -2.36
C ASP A 227 23.17 4.79 -1.78
N GLY A 228 22.87 4.68 -0.49
CA GLY A 228 22.13 5.72 0.20
C GLY A 228 22.29 5.67 1.72
N LYS A 229 21.61 6.60 2.38
CA LYS A 229 21.54 6.71 3.85
C LYS A 229 20.16 7.14 4.27
N ARG A 230 19.71 6.60 5.40
CA ARG A 230 18.42 6.97 5.98
C ARG A 230 18.57 7.28 7.47
N LEU A 231 17.93 8.36 7.90
CA LEU A 231 17.76 8.73 9.30
C LEU A 231 16.26 8.86 9.59
N PHE A 232 15.79 8.19 10.62
CA PHE A 232 14.41 8.20 11.06
C PHE A 232 14.31 8.44 12.54
N GLY A 233 13.25 9.16 12.96
CA GLY A 233 12.88 9.36 14.36
C GLY A 233 11.38 9.55 14.51
N SER A 234 10.80 8.97 15.56
CA SER A 234 9.38 9.14 15.89
C SER A 234 9.15 9.25 17.39
N LEU A 235 8.05 9.91 17.74
CA LEU A 235 7.57 10.08 19.10
C LEU A 235 6.04 9.92 19.11
N ALA A 236 5.54 9.00 19.96
CA ALA A 236 4.13 8.90 20.28
C ALA A 236 3.95 9.21 21.77
N LEU A 237 3.03 10.10 22.09
CA LEU A 237 2.67 10.48 23.45
C LEU A 237 1.19 10.25 23.67
N ASP A 238 0.86 9.63 24.80
CA ASP A 238 -0.50 9.40 25.27
C ASP A 238 -0.70 10.10 26.62
N TRP A 239 -1.74 10.88 26.72
CA TRP A 239 -2.17 11.45 27.99
C TRP A 239 -3.60 11.01 28.31
N LYS A 240 -3.74 10.16 29.31
CA LYS A 240 -5.02 9.81 29.94
C LYS A 240 -5.44 10.95 30.86
N ILE A 241 -6.20 11.92 30.33
CA ILE A 241 -6.63 13.12 31.07
C ILE A 241 -7.63 12.73 32.16
N SER A 242 -8.48 11.76 31.86
CA SER A 242 -9.41 11.14 32.80
C SER A 242 -9.78 9.73 32.27
N ASP A 243 -10.61 8.98 33.01
CA ASP A 243 -11.14 7.68 32.57
C ASP A 243 -11.97 7.78 31.27
N ARG A 244 -12.44 9.00 30.92
CA ARG A 244 -13.28 9.26 29.76
C ARG A 244 -12.58 10.04 28.65
N SER A 245 -11.36 10.52 28.87
CA SER A 245 -10.71 11.40 27.90
C SER A 245 -9.23 11.10 27.76
N LYS A 246 -8.80 11.05 26.49
CA LYS A 246 -7.42 10.74 26.09
C LYS A 246 -6.97 11.74 25.02
N LEU A 247 -5.73 12.20 25.13
CA LEU A 247 -5.01 12.95 24.11
C LEU A 247 -3.87 12.09 23.59
N GLU A 248 -3.77 11.97 22.28
CA GLU A 248 -2.74 11.23 21.57
C GLU A 248 -2.00 12.18 20.64
N PHE A 249 -0.68 12.20 20.71
CA PHE A 249 0.18 12.97 19.82
C PHE A 249 1.17 12.05 19.13
N ASP A 250 1.31 12.19 17.81
CA ASP A 250 2.27 11.45 16.99
C ASP A 250 3.13 12.44 16.20
N LEU A 251 4.41 12.17 16.14
CA LEU A 251 5.40 12.83 15.31
C LEU A 251 6.33 11.78 14.71
N GLU A 252 6.55 11.84 13.40
CA GLU A 252 7.60 11.08 12.74
C GLU A 252 8.29 11.94 11.68
N SER A 253 9.62 11.81 11.60
CA SER A 253 10.44 12.50 10.62
C SER A 253 11.45 11.54 10.04
N GLN A 254 11.63 11.63 8.72
CA GLN A 254 12.61 10.83 8.01
C GLN A 254 13.35 11.69 6.99
N ARG A 255 14.63 11.41 6.85
CA ARG A 255 15.46 11.89 5.74
C ARG A 255 16.16 10.71 5.10
N GLN A 256 15.83 10.46 3.83
CA GLN A 256 16.48 9.44 3.00
C GLN A 256 17.23 10.14 1.87
N LYS A 257 18.47 9.71 1.64
CA LYS A 257 19.28 10.09 0.49
C LYS A 257 19.69 8.82 -0.20
N GLN A 258 19.23 8.60 -1.42
CA GLN A 258 19.56 7.41 -2.19
C GLN A 258 19.47 7.71 -3.68
N ARG A 259 20.41 7.19 -4.47
CA ARG A 259 20.34 7.34 -5.92
C ARG A 259 19.24 6.43 -6.49
N SER A 260 18.39 6.99 -7.35
CA SER A 260 17.30 6.27 -7.99
C SER A 260 17.81 5.31 -9.07
N VAL A 261 17.17 4.15 -9.17
CA VAL A 261 17.41 3.17 -10.23
C VAL A 261 16.24 3.24 -11.21
N PRO A 262 16.42 3.76 -12.43
CA PRO A 262 15.37 3.79 -13.43
C PRO A 262 15.00 2.37 -13.89
N GLY A 263 13.74 2.18 -14.30
CA GLY A 263 13.32 0.96 -14.96
C GLY A 263 13.91 0.84 -16.37
N TYR A 264 13.88 -0.38 -16.91
CA TYR A 264 14.19 -0.62 -18.32
C TYR A 264 12.93 -0.37 -19.15
N GLN A 265 13.06 0.26 -20.31
CA GLN A 265 11.97 0.32 -21.28
C GLN A 265 11.99 -0.91 -22.20
N LEU A 266 10.88 -1.16 -22.89
CA LEU A 266 10.84 -2.15 -23.97
C LEU A 266 11.71 -1.67 -25.15
N LEU A 267 12.52 -2.56 -25.70
CA LEU A 267 13.34 -2.25 -26.87
C LEU A 267 12.43 -1.98 -28.08
N GLY A 268 12.53 -0.78 -28.64
CA GLY A 268 11.64 -0.31 -29.70
C GLY A 268 10.14 -0.35 -29.33
N GLY A 269 9.80 -0.34 -28.03
CA GLY A 269 8.43 -0.46 -27.53
C GLY A 269 7.80 -1.86 -27.64
N GLU A 270 8.51 -2.85 -28.20
CA GLU A 270 7.93 -4.15 -28.56
C GLU A 270 8.65 -5.36 -27.96
N THR A 271 9.89 -5.21 -27.49
CA THR A 271 10.71 -6.35 -27.06
C THR A 271 11.19 -6.21 -25.62
N VAL A 272 10.99 -7.25 -24.81
CA VAL A 272 11.53 -7.32 -23.45
C VAL A 272 13.06 -7.46 -23.51
N PRO A 273 13.85 -6.57 -22.87
CA PRO A 273 15.31 -6.69 -22.84
C PRO A 273 15.76 -8.02 -22.25
N THR A 274 16.79 -8.62 -22.86
CA THR A 274 17.42 -9.86 -22.41
C THR A 274 18.93 -9.67 -22.28
N GLY A 275 19.60 -10.48 -21.45
CA GLY A 275 21.05 -10.39 -21.29
C GLY A 275 21.55 -9.14 -20.55
N VAL A 276 20.65 -8.40 -19.89
CA VAL A 276 21.01 -7.21 -19.11
C VAL A 276 21.79 -7.58 -17.84
N GLU A 277 22.69 -6.70 -17.43
CA GLU A 277 23.36 -6.79 -16.13
C GLU A 277 22.43 -6.25 -15.04
N TRP A 278 22.25 -7.03 -13.97
CA TRP A 278 21.27 -6.74 -12.93
C TRP A 278 21.72 -5.67 -11.95
N ASP A 279 23.00 -5.47 -11.83
CA ASP A 279 23.69 -4.50 -10.96
C ASP A 279 24.00 -3.17 -11.65
N ARG A 280 23.71 -3.04 -12.96
CA ARG A 280 24.01 -1.82 -13.71
C ARG A 280 22.99 -0.70 -13.44
N LEU A 281 23.47 0.48 -13.09
CA LEU A 281 22.68 1.71 -13.05
C LEU A 281 22.70 2.37 -14.42
N LEU A 282 21.57 2.30 -15.13
CA LEU A 282 21.43 2.89 -16.48
C LEU A 282 21.58 4.42 -16.43
N GLY A 283 22.29 4.97 -17.42
CA GLY A 283 22.48 6.40 -17.57
C GLY A 283 23.29 7.05 -16.43
N TYR A 284 24.01 6.27 -15.60
CA TYR A 284 24.77 6.81 -14.47
C TYR A 284 25.70 7.94 -14.90
N GLN A 285 25.62 9.05 -14.18
CA GLN A 285 26.49 10.20 -14.35
C GLN A 285 27.15 10.54 -12.99
N SER A 286 28.46 10.73 -12.96
CA SER A 286 29.19 10.98 -11.69
C SER A 286 28.81 12.28 -11.01
N TRP A 287 28.28 13.25 -11.75
CA TRP A 287 27.78 14.53 -11.23
C TRP A 287 26.34 14.45 -10.71
N SER A 288 25.56 13.43 -11.11
CA SER A 288 24.21 13.25 -10.59
C SER A 288 24.24 13.03 -9.08
N LYS A 289 23.20 13.46 -8.35
CA LYS A 289 23.15 13.36 -6.90
C LYS A 289 22.15 12.29 -6.47
N PRO A 290 22.34 11.68 -5.29
CA PRO A 290 21.28 10.91 -4.65
C PRO A 290 20.05 11.79 -4.45
N ILE A 291 18.86 11.26 -4.75
CA ILE A 291 17.59 11.91 -4.44
C ILE A 291 17.53 12.07 -2.92
N THR A 292 17.14 13.25 -2.47
CA THR A 292 16.85 13.51 -1.06
C THR A 292 15.34 13.55 -0.89
N ASN A 293 14.81 12.69 -0.03
CA ASN A 293 13.42 12.69 0.38
C ASN A 293 13.35 13.00 1.87
N GLU A 294 12.71 14.12 2.22
CA GLU A 294 12.48 14.54 3.60
C GLU A 294 10.99 14.51 3.91
N SER A 295 10.60 13.80 4.96
CA SER A 295 9.21 13.73 5.39
C SER A 295 9.03 14.13 6.85
N LEU A 296 7.91 14.79 7.12
CA LEU A 296 7.44 15.14 8.45
C LEU A 296 5.93 14.86 8.52
N ASN A 297 5.56 13.91 9.38
CA ASN A 297 4.17 13.57 9.65
C ASN A 297 3.88 13.82 11.12
N THR A 298 2.80 14.53 11.41
CA THR A 298 2.38 14.81 12.79
C THR A 298 0.87 14.74 12.92
N SER A 299 0.39 14.27 14.06
CA SER A 299 -1.03 14.28 14.37
C SER A 299 -1.29 14.50 15.85
N LEU A 300 -2.45 15.11 16.14
CA LEU A 300 -2.99 15.27 17.49
C LEU A 300 -4.43 14.79 17.44
N LYS A 301 -4.79 13.86 18.35
CA LYS A 301 -6.13 13.30 18.46
C LYS A 301 -6.60 13.38 19.91
N TYR A 302 -7.77 13.98 20.11
CA TYR A 302 -8.49 13.97 21.36
C TYR A 302 -9.69 13.05 21.24
N SER A 303 -9.85 12.14 22.19
CA SER A 303 -10.99 11.22 22.27
C SER A 303 -11.72 11.44 23.60
N TYR A 304 -13.06 11.44 23.55
CA TYR A 304 -13.91 11.64 24.71
C TYR A 304 -15.09 10.66 24.73
N GLN A 305 -15.19 9.88 25.81
CA GLN A 305 -16.35 9.02 26.08
C GLN A 305 -17.48 9.87 26.69
N ILE A 306 -18.49 10.18 25.88
CA ILE A 306 -19.63 11.03 26.28
C ILE A 306 -20.47 10.30 27.33
N ASN A 307 -20.81 9.04 27.03
CA ASN A 307 -21.48 8.10 27.93
C ASN A 307 -21.13 6.66 27.50
N GLU A 308 -21.78 5.65 28.07
CA GLU A 308 -21.51 4.24 27.77
C GLU A 308 -21.70 3.88 26.26
N ASN A 309 -22.62 4.57 25.60
CA ASN A 309 -23.01 4.28 24.21
C ASN A 309 -22.40 5.24 23.18
N TRP A 310 -21.86 6.40 23.59
CA TRP A 310 -21.43 7.44 22.67
C TRP A 310 -20.01 7.91 22.99
N ASN A 311 -19.20 7.99 21.95
CA ASN A 311 -17.87 8.58 21.99
C ASN A 311 -17.66 9.57 20.85
N GLY A 312 -16.85 10.59 21.09
CA GLY A 312 -16.47 11.58 20.12
C GLY A 312 -14.97 11.73 20.02
N ASN A 313 -14.49 12.17 18.86
CA ASN A 313 -13.09 12.46 18.66
C ASN A 313 -12.89 13.71 17.81
N LEU A 314 -11.75 14.37 18.03
CA LEU A 314 -11.22 15.46 17.21
C LEU A 314 -9.80 15.11 16.83
N SER A 315 -9.43 15.31 15.57
CA SER A 315 -8.03 15.12 15.15
C SER A 315 -7.60 16.21 14.17
N ALA A 316 -6.34 16.58 14.29
CA ALA A 316 -5.64 17.44 13.34
C ALA A 316 -4.35 16.75 12.93
N SER A 317 -4.05 16.72 11.65
CA SER A 317 -2.82 16.10 11.14
C SER A 317 -2.19 16.91 10.00
N GLN A 318 -0.88 16.75 9.88
CA GLN A 318 -0.09 17.28 8.78
C GLN A 318 0.84 16.20 8.25
N SER A 319 0.91 16.06 6.93
CA SER A 319 1.94 15.30 6.23
C SER A 319 2.62 16.22 5.21
N ARG A 320 3.94 16.35 5.34
CA ARG A 320 4.77 17.12 4.43
C ARG A 320 5.90 16.26 3.90
N VAL A 321 6.11 16.31 2.60
CA VAL A 321 7.23 15.65 1.91
C VAL A 321 7.92 16.68 1.04
N VAL A 322 9.25 16.68 1.05
CA VAL A 322 10.09 17.47 0.14
C VAL A 322 11.05 16.54 -0.57
N VAL A 323 11.10 16.63 -1.89
CA VAL A 323 11.97 15.83 -2.75
C VAL A 323 12.93 16.75 -3.49
N ASP A 324 14.24 16.48 -3.35
CA ASP A 324 15.28 17.08 -4.20
C ASP A 324 15.77 16.01 -5.18
N ASP A 325 15.51 16.22 -6.47
CA ASP A 325 15.94 15.31 -7.54
C ASP A 325 16.95 15.98 -8.48
N TYR A 326 18.11 15.37 -8.63
CA TYR A 326 19.20 15.76 -9.55
C TYR A 326 19.74 14.49 -10.23
N SER A 327 18.86 13.83 -10.97
CA SER A 327 19.12 12.53 -11.57
C SER A 327 19.56 12.65 -13.03
N ALA A 328 20.10 11.57 -13.53
CA ALA A 328 20.21 11.33 -14.97
C ALA A 328 19.28 10.17 -15.32
N PHE A 329 18.34 10.40 -16.23
CA PHE A 329 17.35 9.40 -16.63
C PHE A 329 17.64 8.85 -18.03
N ALA A 330 17.39 7.55 -18.18
CA ALA A 330 17.45 6.83 -19.46
C ALA A 330 16.04 6.72 -20.06
N TYR A 331 15.86 7.23 -21.27
CA TYR A 331 14.59 7.21 -22.00
C TYR A 331 14.79 6.74 -23.46
N THR A 332 13.69 6.48 -24.17
CA THR A 332 13.66 6.26 -25.63
C THR A 332 14.54 5.10 -26.08
N PHE A 333 14.24 3.88 -25.58
CA PHE A 333 15.02 2.69 -25.88
C PHE A 333 14.72 2.20 -27.30
N ASP A 334 15.74 2.15 -28.16
CA ASP A 334 15.63 1.61 -29.49
C ASP A 334 15.73 0.06 -29.53
N THR A 335 15.59 -0.53 -30.71
CA THR A 335 15.66 -2.00 -30.92
C THR A 335 17.02 -2.60 -30.59
N ASP A 336 18.10 -1.81 -30.66
CA ASP A 336 19.48 -2.23 -30.41
C ASP A 336 19.90 -1.98 -28.95
N GLY A 337 18.99 -1.47 -28.12
CA GLY A 337 19.21 -1.16 -26.71
C GLY A 337 19.91 0.16 -26.44
N ASN A 338 20.03 1.03 -27.44
CA ASN A 338 20.46 2.40 -27.21
C ASN A 338 19.33 3.18 -26.53
N TYR A 339 19.71 4.13 -25.69
CA TYR A 339 18.79 5.03 -24.97
C TYR A 339 19.36 6.43 -24.88
N ASP A 340 18.47 7.40 -24.75
CA ASP A 340 18.83 8.79 -24.51
C ASP A 340 19.03 9.05 -23.01
N ILE A 341 20.00 9.92 -22.67
CA ILE A 341 20.29 10.34 -21.30
C ILE A 341 19.88 11.80 -21.15
N TYR A 342 19.04 12.04 -20.13
CA TYR A 342 18.55 13.36 -19.79
C TYR A 342 19.09 13.82 -18.43
N ASP A 343 19.56 15.05 -18.33
CA ASP A 343 19.86 15.75 -17.09
C ASP A 343 18.55 16.30 -16.52
N PHE A 344 18.07 15.68 -15.45
CA PHE A 344 16.84 16.04 -14.78
C PHE A 344 17.14 16.75 -13.45
N ARG A 345 16.52 17.92 -13.23
CA ARG A 345 16.68 18.69 -12.00
C ARG A 345 15.34 19.26 -11.54
N SER A 346 14.86 18.78 -10.41
CA SER A 346 13.66 19.23 -9.73
C SER A 346 13.92 19.32 -8.22
N PRO A 347 14.58 20.37 -7.72
CA PRO A 347 14.77 20.59 -6.29
C PRO A 347 13.50 21.15 -5.65
N ASP A 348 13.39 21.01 -4.32
CA ASP A 348 12.31 21.56 -3.48
C ASP A 348 10.89 21.24 -4.00
N ASP A 349 10.71 20.00 -4.51
CA ASP A 349 9.41 19.51 -4.90
C ASP A 349 8.64 19.15 -3.63
N SER A 350 7.71 20.03 -3.22
CA SER A 350 7.11 20.03 -1.88
C SER A 350 5.62 19.72 -1.91
N TYR A 351 5.25 18.62 -1.26
CA TYR A 351 3.89 18.14 -1.08
C TYR A 351 3.43 18.35 0.36
N LEU A 352 2.29 18.98 0.55
CA LEU A 352 1.70 19.25 1.86
C LEU A 352 0.26 18.78 1.88
N THR A 353 -0.13 18.07 2.94
CA THR A 353 -1.51 17.77 3.29
C THR A 353 -1.76 18.12 4.75
N ASN A 354 -2.73 18.99 5.01
CA ASN A 354 -3.28 19.26 6.34
C ASN A 354 -4.68 18.69 6.40
N GLN A 355 -5.03 17.99 7.48
CA GLN A 355 -6.36 17.43 7.64
C GLN A 355 -6.89 17.69 9.04
N PHE A 356 -8.17 18.07 9.13
CA PHE A 356 -8.93 18.16 10.36
C PHE A 356 -10.12 17.22 10.28
N LYS A 357 -10.37 16.45 11.33
CA LYS A 357 -11.52 15.54 11.44
C LYS A 357 -12.22 15.67 12.78
N THR A 358 -13.52 15.51 12.76
CA THR A 358 -14.33 15.30 13.96
C THR A 358 -15.25 14.13 13.73
N GLY A 359 -15.28 13.22 14.69
CA GLY A 359 -16.07 12.00 14.64
C GLY A 359 -16.99 11.85 15.85
N LEU A 360 -18.14 11.26 15.62
CA LEU A 360 -19.09 10.84 16.65
C LEU A 360 -19.54 9.42 16.33
N ASN A 361 -19.31 8.51 17.26
CA ASN A 361 -19.74 7.11 17.15
C ASN A 361 -20.68 6.79 18.31
N GLY A 362 -21.72 6.04 18.02
CA GLY A 362 -22.66 5.68 19.06
C GLY A 362 -23.55 4.50 18.73
N THR A 363 -24.07 3.86 19.76
CA THR A 363 -25.03 2.76 19.68
C THR A 363 -26.36 3.18 20.27
N PHE A 364 -27.44 2.81 19.59
CA PHE A 364 -28.80 3.00 20.07
C PHE A 364 -29.76 1.96 19.47
N ASN A 365 -30.96 1.81 20.04
CA ASN A 365 -31.93 0.85 19.55
C ASN A 365 -33.19 1.55 19.01
N THR A 366 -33.71 1.02 17.91
CA THR A 366 -35.07 1.36 17.40
C THR A 366 -35.90 0.09 17.39
N GLY A 367 -36.72 -0.08 18.42
CA GLY A 367 -37.46 -1.33 18.63
C GLY A 367 -36.48 -2.50 18.91
N ALA A 368 -36.51 -3.51 18.04
CA ALA A 368 -35.64 -4.68 18.14
C ALA A 368 -34.31 -4.53 17.42
N TRP A 369 -34.10 -3.44 16.69
CA TRP A 369 -32.88 -3.22 15.90
C TRP A 369 -31.86 -2.42 16.69
N GLN A 370 -30.62 -2.88 16.68
CA GLN A 370 -29.48 -2.13 17.22
C GLN A 370 -28.80 -1.39 16.07
N HIS A 371 -28.48 -0.14 16.31
CA HIS A 371 -27.76 0.75 15.40
C HIS A 371 -26.37 1.05 15.94
N ASN A 372 -25.36 0.91 15.11
CA ASN A 372 -24.00 1.39 15.34
C ASN A 372 -23.74 2.53 14.35
N LEU A 373 -23.98 3.77 14.79
CA LEU A 373 -23.88 4.97 13.96
C LEU A 373 -22.49 5.55 14.03
N SER A 374 -21.92 5.89 12.87
CA SER A 374 -20.68 6.64 12.73
C SER A 374 -20.91 7.89 11.88
N LEU A 375 -20.55 9.03 12.43
CA LEU A 375 -20.56 10.33 11.75
C LEU A 375 -19.13 10.88 11.76
N GLU A 376 -18.62 11.27 10.59
CA GLU A 376 -17.30 11.94 10.49
C GLU A 376 -17.39 13.14 9.54
N LEU A 377 -17.03 14.31 10.03
CA LEU A 377 -16.76 15.49 9.23
C LEU A 377 -15.25 15.63 9.07
N SER A 378 -14.77 15.74 7.83
CA SER A 378 -13.37 15.90 7.49
C SER A 378 -13.16 17.08 6.54
N HIS A 379 -12.11 17.86 6.79
CA HIS A 379 -11.61 18.88 5.88
C HIS A 379 -10.12 18.65 5.64
N ALA A 380 -9.72 18.51 4.37
CA ALA A 380 -8.34 18.33 3.94
C ALA A 380 -7.93 19.45 2.99
N TYR A 381 -6.78 20.04 3.24
CA TYR A 381 -6.11 20.99 2.37
C TYR A 381 -4.82 20.36 1.84
N LYS A 382 -4.66 20.33 0.50
CA LYS A 382 -3.47 19.81 -0.18
C LYS A 382 -2.83 20.91 -1.00
N ARG A 383 -1.51 20.98 -0.97
CA ARG A 383 -0.72 21.88 -1.80
C ARG A 383 0.48 21.13 -2.38
N HIS A 384 0.78 21.43 -3.64
CA HIS A 384 2.02 21.05 -4.30
C HIS A 384 2.73 22.29 -4.84
N THR A 385 4.02 22.44 -4.52
CA THR A 385 4.87 23.51 -5.04
C THR A 385 6.15 22.91 -5.58
N GLN A 386 6.63 23.39 -6.72
CA GLN A 386 7.80 22.86 -7.42
C GLN A 386 8.46 23.93 -8.26
N TYR A 387 9.68 23.68 -8.71
CA TYR A 387 10.27 24.46 -9.81
C TYR A 387 9.74 23.96 -11.16
N ASP A 388 9.81 24.85 -12.18
CA ASP A 388 9.77 24.43 -13.57
C ASP A 388 11.09 23.69 -13.84
N ALA A 389 10.98 22.35 -13.89
CA ALA A 389 12.12 21.45 -13.85
C ALA A 389 12.96 21.52 -15.13
N ILE A 390 14.25 21.21 -15.00
CA ILE A 390 15.10 20.92 -16.15
C ILE A 390 14.91 19.46 -16.54
N ASN A 391 14.75 19.18 -17.82
CA ASN A 391 14.80 17.85 -18.42
C ASN A 391 15.41 17.95 -19.80
N GLU A 392 16.76 17.92 -19.88
CA GLU A 392 17.51 18.20 -21.10
C GLU A 392 18.30 16.97 -21.55
N TRP A 393 18.20 16.66 -22.82
CA TRP A 393 19.04 15.63 -23.44
C TRP A 393 20.52 16.03 -23.41
N ILE A 394 21.39 15.12 -22.98
CA ILE A 394 22.85 15.35 -22.84
C ILE A 394 23.68 14.33 -23.60
N GLY A 395 23.11 13.25 -24.08
CA GLY A 395 23.83 12.21 -24.78
C GLY A 395 23.06 10.88 -24.83
N SER A 396 23.71 9.82 -25.24
CA SER A 396 23.08 8.50 -25.38
C SER A 396 23.94 7.40 -24.75
N GLY A 397 23.32 6.32 -24.34
CA GLY A 397 23.95 5.13 -23.81
C GLY A 397 23.43 3.87 -24.47
N ASN A 398 23.89 2.70 -23.99
CA ASN A 398 23.36 1.41 -24.43
C ASN A 398 23.26 0.47 -23.23
N ILE A 399 22.18 -0.31 -23.14
CA ILE A 399 21.90 -1.18 -21.97
C ILE A 399 22.93 -2.30 -21.77
N TYR A 400 23.74 -2.61 -22.78
CA TYR A 400 24.76 -3.66 -22.75
C TYR A 400 26.17 -3.16 -22.51
N ASN A 401 26.35 -1.82 -22.47
CA ASN A 401 27.66 -1.18 -22.33
C ASN A 401 27.73 -0.36 -21.05
N ASP A 402 28.94 -0.10 -20.57
CA ASP A 402 29.17 0.80 -19.44
C ASP A 402 28.68 2.22 -19.76
N PRO A 403 28.17 2.95 -18.76
CA PRO A 403 27.68 4.31 -18.96
C PRO A 403 28.77 5.26 -19.43
N ILE A 404 28.45 6.07 -20.47
CA ILE A 404 29.31 7.14 -20.98
C ILE A 404 29.06 8.39 -20.13
N THR A 405 30.14 9.08 -19.72
CA THR A 405 30.03 10.32 -18.95
C THR A 405 29.87 11.52 -19.88
N TYR A 406 28.85 12.32 -19.65
CA TYR A 406 28.52 13.55 -20.35
C TYR A 406 28.63 14.76 -19.43
N THR A 407 28.76 15.95 -20.02
CA THR A 407 28.70 17.22 -19.27
C THR A 407 27.22 17.53 -18.96
N PRO A 408 26.88 17.91 -17.72
CA PRO A 408 25.54 18.34 -17.41
C PRO A 408 25.16 19.62 -18.18
N THR A 409 23.85 19.85 -18.38
CA THR A 409 23.37 21.08 -19.01
C THR A 409 23.70 22.32 -18.16
N ASP A 410 23.94 23.46 -18.82
CA ASP A 410 24.09 24.79 -18.19
C ASP A 410 22.77 25.52 -18.03
N LYS A 411 21.65 24.92 -18.45
CA LYS A 411 20.31 25.53 -18.32
C LYS A 411 20.00 25.82 -16.87
N ALA A 412 19.45 27.01 -16.62
CA ALA A 412 18.99 27.42 -15.30
C ALA A 412 17.59 26.86 -15.02
N LEU A 413 17.30 26.56 -13.74
CA LEU A 413 15.95 26.25 -13.28
C LEU A 413 14.98 27.39 -13.65
N GLY A 414 13.76 26.99 -14.02
CA GLY A 414 12.66 27.92 -14.21
C GLY A 414 12.13 28.50 -12.89
N ASN A 415 10.94 29.05 -12.92
CA ASN A 415 10.32 29.67 -11.75
C ASN A 415 9.86 28.60 -10.74
N HIS A 416 9.95 28.92 -9.45
CA HIS A 416 9.25 28.16 -8.42
C HIS A 416 7.78 28.59 -8.39
N TYR A 417 6.87 27.61 -8.42
CA TYR A 417 5.43 27.90 -8.51
C TYR A 417 4.59 26.88 -7.73
N LYS A 418 3.35 27.25 -7.46
CA LYS A 418 2.34 26.37 -6.90
C LYS A 418 1.66 25.64 -8.07
N SER A 419 1.85 24.31 -8.17
CA SER A 419 1.26 23.50 -9.23
C SER A 419 -0.13 22.96 -8.87
N LEU A 420 -0.44 22.80 -7.56
CA LEU A 420 -1.74 22.34 -7.07
C LEU A 420 -2.15 23.05 -5.78
N ASP A 421 -3.44 23.40 -5.72
CA ASP A 421 -4.14 23.83 -4.52
C ASP A 421 -5.49 23.10 -4.46
N SER A 422 -5.74 22.33 -3.40
CA SER A 422 -6.91 21.49 -3.32
C SER A 422 -7.51 21.52 -1.92
N GLN A 423 -8.82 21.71 -1.85
CA GLN A 423 -9.62 21.67 -0.63
C GLN A 423 -10.71 20.63 -0.78
N GLN A 424 -10.73 19.70 0.14
CA GLN A 424 -11.73 18.63 0.17
C GLN A 424 -12.46 18.66 1.50
N THR A 425 -13.76 18.85 1.47
CA THR A 425 -14.63 18.75 2.65
C THR A 425 -15.56 17.56 2.48
N SER A 426 -15.71 16.73 3.49
CA SER A 426 -16.61 15.58 3.41
C SER A 426 -17.35 15.33 4.72
N LEU A 427 -18.61 14.91 4.59
CA LEU A 427 -19.43 14.36 5.67
C LEU A 427 -19.68 12.90 5.37
N ASN A 428 -19.18 12.02 6.23
CA ASN A 428 -19.43 10.59 6.17
C ASN A 428 -20.50 10.21 7.20
N VAL A 429 -21.48 9.44 6.77
CA VAL A 429 -22.56 8.92 7.61
C VAL A 429 -22.69 7.44 7.33
N LEU A 430 -22.47 6.61 8.33
CA LEU A 430 -22.58 5.16 8.26
C LEU A 430 -23.42 4.67 9.43
N ASP A 431 -24.36 3.80 9.15
CA ASP A 431 -25.16 3.09 10.14
C ASP A 431 -25.09 1.59 9.89
N GLN A 432 -24.48 0.87 10.80
CA GLN A 432 -24.53 -0.59 10.82
C GLN A 432 -25.71 -1.01 11.68
N ILE A 433 -26.73 -1.57 11.03
CA ILE A 433 -28.01 -1.97 11.64
C ILE A 433 -28.00 -3.48 11.85
N GLU A 434 -28.10 -3.93 13.09
CA GLU A 434 -28.29 -5.32 13.46
C GLU A 434 -29.79 -5.60 13.61
N PHE A 435 -30.36 -6.35 12.66
CA PHE A 435 -31.78 -6.73 12.68
C PHE A 435 -32.05 -7.85 13.68
N ASN A 436 -31.09 -8.75 13.82
CA ASN A 436 -31.05 -9.88 14.74
C ASN A 436 -29.63 -10.50 14.73
N ASP A 437 -29.39 -11.54 15.49
CA ASP A 437 -28.10 -12.24 15.62
C ASP A 437 -27.53 -12.81 14.29
N THR A 438 -28.35 -12.83 13.22
CA THR A 438 -28.01 -13.48 11.95
C THR A 438 -27.86 -12.46 10.81
N TRP A 439 -28.62 -11.39 10.82
CA TRP A 439 -28.69 -10.43 9.73
C TRP A 439 -28.37 -9.01 10.19
N SER A 440 -27.45 -8.38 9.48
CA SER A 440 -27.19 -6.95 9.64
C SER A 440 -26.97 -6.27 8.30
N ALA A 441 -27.08 -4.96 8.26
CA ALA A 441 -26.82 -4.15 7.07
C ALA A 441 -25.95 -2.94 7.42
N LEU A 442 -25.06 -2.56 6.51
CA LEU A 442 -24.37 -1.28 6.53
C LEU A 442 -25.03 -0.36 5.51
N LEU A 443 -25.51 0.78 5.98
CA LEU A 443 -26.15 1.78 5.14
C LEU A 443 -25.44 3.12 5.32
N GLY A 444 -25.13 3.79 4.23
CA GLY A 444 -24.60 5.14 4.32
C GLY A 444 -23.86 5.60 3.09
N GLY A 445 -22.97 6.55 3.30
CA GLY A 445 -22.14 7.12 2.26
C GLY A 445 -21.49 8.42 2.68
N LYS A 446 -20.77 9.00 1.75
CA LYS A 446 -20.02 10.24 1.92
C LYS A 446 -20.57 11.34 1.01
N LEU A 447 -20.87 12.48 1.60
CA LEU A 447 -21.06 13.74 0.88
C LEU A 447 -19.68 14.40 0.75
N LEU A 448 -19.23 14.62 -0.48
CA LEU A 448 -17.93 15.17 -0.81
C LEU A 448 -18.08 16.48 -1.57
N HIS A 449 -17.41 17.51 -1.13
CA HIS A 449 -17.17 18.77 -1.85
C HIS A 449 -15.67 18.89 -2.13
N LEU A 450 -15.30 19.04 -3.41
CA LEU A 450 -13.93 19.30 -3.86
C LEU A 450 -13.87 20.65 -4.56
N ASN A 451 -12.90 21.48 -4.14
CA ASN A 451 -12.46 22.66 -4.85
C ASN A 451 -10.96 22.54 -5.09
N GLU A 452 -10.53 22.48 -6.35
CA GLU A 452 -9.16 22.20 -6.72
C GLU A 452 -8.74 22.96 -7.96
N SER A 453 -7.58 23.62 -7.89
CA SER A 453 -6.95 24.33 -9.01
C SER A 453 -5.54 23.80 -9.27
N ALA A 454 -5.23 23.52 -10.54
CA ALA A 454 -3.89 23.16 -11.00
C ALA A 454 -3.34 24.27 -11.91
N TYR A 455 -2.02 24.52 -11.82
CA TYR A 455 -1.35 25.62 -12.51
C TYR A 455 -0.10 25.15 -13.23
N ALA A 456 0.19 25.80 -14.38
CA ALA A 456 1.47 25.70 -15.09
C ALA A 456 2.51 26.66 -14.46
N ALA A 457 3.77 26.49 -14.86
CA ALA A 457 4.89 27.30 -14.39
C ALA A 457 4.77 28.82 -14.74
N ASP A 458 4.05 29.15 -15.79
CA ASP A 458 3.73 30.55 -16.19
C ASP A 458 2.54 31.15 -15.42
N GLY A 459 1.94 30.36 -14.48
CA GLY A 459 0.79 30.75 -13.67
C GLY A 459 -0.56 30.55 -14.36
N LYS A 460 -0.60 30.01 -15.59
CA LYS A 460 -1.84 29.67 -16.27
C LYS A 460 -2.58 28.56 -15.50
N SER A 461 -3.90 28.74 -15.30
CA SER A 461 -4.73 27.64 -14.82
C SER A 461 -4.82 26.56 -15.87
N LEU A 462 -4.42 25.33 -15.48
CA LEU A 462 -4.57 24.11 -16.27
C LEU A 462 -5.92 23.44 -16.00
N ARG A 463 -6.44 23.64 -14.78
CA ARG A 463 -7.72 23.08 -14.37
C ARG A 463 -8.25 23.82 -13.15
N ASP A 464 -9.55 24.08 -13.18
CA ASP A 464 -10.35 24.47 -12.01
C ASP A 464 -11.52 23.49 -11.86
N THR A 465 -11.59 22.82 -10.73
CA THR A 465 -12.59 21.81 -10.44
C THR A 465 -13.36 22.19 -9.18
N ASP A 466 -14.65 22.35 -9.31
CA ASP A 466 -15.58 22.54 -8.18
C ASP A 466 -16.78 21.61 -8.37
N PHE A 467 -16.98 20.67 -7.45
CA PHE A 467 -18.14 19.78 -7.51
C PHE A 467 -18.54 19.22 -6.16
N ASN A 468 -19.79 18.80 -6.11
CA ASN A 468 -20.36 18.03 -5.01
C ASN A 468 -20.73 16.62 -5.48
N ARG A 469 -20.45 15.60 -4.68
CA ARG A 469 -20.81 14.20 -4.97
C ARG A 469 -21.27 13.49 -3.71
N PHE A 470 -22.26 12.62 -3.91
CA PHE A 470 -22.65 11.61 -2.94
C PHE A 470 -22.06 10.26 -3.38
N LEU A 471 -21.32 9.63 -2.49
CA LEU A 471 -20.66 8.35 -2.68
C LEU A 471 -21.32 7.32 -1.75
N PRO A 472 -22.32 6.55 -2.24
CA PRO A 472 -23.01 5.56 -1.43
C PRO A 472 -22.12 4.38 -1.07
N GLN A 473 -22.34 3.83 0.12
CA GLN A 473 -21.84 2.52 0.54
C GLN A 473 -22.95 1.74 1.22
N LEU A 474 -23.20 0.55 0.72
CA LEU A 474 -24.23 -0.34 1.19
C LEU A 474 -23.65 -1.73 1.35
N ALA A 475 -24.04 -2.44 2.40
CA ALA A 475 -23.76 -3.86 2.51
C ALA A 475 -24.88 -4.58 3.25
N LEU A 476 -25.12 -5.82 2.87
CA LEU A 476 -25.93 -6.78 3.60
C LEU A 476 -25.02 -7.87 4.13
N MET A 477 -25.13 -8.18 5.40
CA MET A 477 -24.33 -9.17 6.09
C MET A 477 -25.19 -10.27 6.65
N TYR A 478 -24.72 -11.51 6.53
CA TYR A 478 -25.38 -12.70 7.00
C TYR A 478 -24.42 -13.57 7.79
N GLN A 479 -24.75 -13.84 9.04
CA GLN A 479 -23.96 -14.67 9.97
C GLN A 479 -24.71 -16.00 10.25
N PRO A 480 -24.56 -17.02 9.37
CA PRO A 480 -25.26 -18.30 9.53
C PRO A 480 -24.82 -19.09 10.75
N TRP A 481 -23.58 -18.94 11.16
CA TRP A 481 -22.97 -19.59 12.32
C TRP A 481 -22.08 -18.60 13.07
N GLN A 482 -21.83 -18.86 14.31
CA GLN A 482 -20.83 -18.13 15.08
C GLN A 482 -19.50 -18.15 14.32
N ASN A 483 -18.85 -17.00 14.15
CA ASN A 483 -17.57 -16.85 13.46
C ASN A 483 -17.60 -17.00 11.91
N THR A 484 -18.77 -17.07 11.26
CA THR A 484 -18.90 -17.09 9.80
C THR A 484 -19.70 -15.89 9.33
N HIS A 485 -19.08 -15.00 8.58
CA HIS A 485 -19.71 -13.81 8.03
C HIS A 485 -19.68 -13.85 6.50
N LEU A 486 -20.86 -13.78 5.91
CA LEU A 486 -21.07 -13.56 4.47
C LEU A 486 -21.51 -12.13 4.29
N TYR A 487 -21.05 -11.49 3.23
CA TYR A 487 -21.53 -10.14 2.89
C TYR A 487 -21.67 -9.95 1.39
N ALA A 488 -22.58 -9.06 1.02
CA ALA A 488 -22.70 -8.48 -0.31
C ALA A 488 -22.63 -6.95 -0.16
N SER A 489 -21.72 -6.30 -0.87
CA SER A 489 -21.54 -4.86 -0.77
C SER A 489 -21.58 -4.15 -2.13
N TYR A 490 -22.00 -2.91 -2.10
CA TYR A 490 -22.03 -1.98 -3.22
C TYR A 490 -21.45 -0.64 -2.78
N ALA A 491 -20.55 -0.08 -3.58
CA ALA A 491 -19.97 1.23 -3.31
C ALA A 491 -19.69 2.00 -4.61
N LYS A 492 -19.80 3.33 -4.53
CA LYS A 492 -19.30 4.26 -5.54
C LYS A 492 -18.15 5.06 -5.00
N GLY A 493 -17.19 5.36 -5.87
CA GLY A 493 -16.03 6.18 -5.55
C GLY A 493 -15.70 7.18 -6.64
N ILE A 494 -14.75 8.03 -6.30
CA ILE A 494 -14.18 9.01 -7.20
C ILE A 494 -12.69 9.14 -6.92
N SER A 495 -11.89 9.23 -7.98
CA SER A 495 -10.44 9.42 -7.90
C SER A 495 -10.01 10.61 -8.74
N ASP A 496 -8.81 11.12 -8.47
CA ASP A 496 -8.24 12.22 -9.23
C ASP A 496 -8.20 11.90 -10.74
N GLY A 497 -8.37 12.91 -11.56
CA GLY A 497 -8.14 12.81 -13.00
C GLY A 497 -6.64 12.68 -13.28
N SER A 498 -6.29 11.96 -14.34
CA SER A 498 -4.91 11.85 -14.78
C SER A 498 -4.47 13.09 -15.55
N GLN A 499 -3.19 13.39 -15.51
CA GLN A 499 -2.58 14.42 -16.34
C GLN A 499 -2.31 13.87 -17.73
N ALA A 500 -2.62 14.63 -18.77
CA ALA A 500 -2.33 14.30 -20.16
C ALA A 500 -0.80 14.18 -20.37
N PRO A 501 -0.32 13.08 -20.97
CA PRO A 501 1.11 12.90 -21.26
C PRO A 501 1.59 13.90 -22.33
N TRP A 502 2.92 14.08 -22.42
CA TRP A 502 3.55 14.86 -23.49
C TRP A 502 3.29 14.26 -24.87
N SER A 503 3.50 12.95 -25.00
CA SER A 503 3.29 12.20 -26.23
C SER A 503 2.37 10.98 -25.99
N ALA A 504 1.70 10.53 -27.04
CA ALA A 504 0.94 9.29 -26.98
C ALA A 504 1.85 8.12 -27.34
N TYR A 505 1.90 7.12 -26.46
CA TYR A 505 2.58 5.86 -26.75
C TYR A 505 2.05 5.23 -28.06
N GLY A 506 2.97 4.90 -28.98
CA GLY A 506 2.63 4.36 -30.31
C GLY A 506 2.05 5.38 -31.28
N ASN A 507 2.10 6.67 -30.96
CA ASN A 507 1.65 7.78 -31.81
C ASN A 507 2.71 8.88 -31.92
N GLU A 508 3.99 8.54 -31.79
CA GLU A 508 5.10 9.50 -31.86
C GLU A 508 5.07 10.32 -33.17
N ASP A 509 4.59 9.72 -34.28
CA ASP A 509 4.40 10.38 -35.55
C ASP A 509 3.37 11.54 -35.53
N LYS A 510 2.48 11.54 -34.50
CA LYS A 510 1.46 12.59 -34.34
C LYS A 510 1.95 13.77 -33.50
N GLY A 511 3.17 13.69 -32.94
CA GLY A 511 3.78 14.76 -32.15
C GLY A 511 3.16 14.90 -30.76
N ILE A 512 3.19 16.14 -30.24
CA ILE A 512 2.70 16.46 -28.89
C ILE A 512 1.19 16.25 -28.80
N VAL A 513 0.73 15.64 -27.69
CA VAL A 513 -0.70 15.48 -27.39
C VAL A 513 -1.37 16.85 -27.33
N GLY A 514 -2.53 16.99 -27.99
CA GLY A 514 -3.19 18.28 -28.18
C GLY A 514 -3.54 19.05 -26.90
N ASN A 515 -3.76 18.33 -25.79
CA ASN A 515 -3.98 18.89 -24.46
C ASN A 515 -2.91 18.41 -23.46
N ALA A 516 -1.65 18.26 -23.92
CA ALA A 516 -0.54 17.85 -23.08
C ALA A 516 -0.46 18.66 -21.77
N PHE A 517 -0.18 17.96 -20.66
CA PHE A 517 -0.12 18.48 -19.30
C PHE A 517 -1.45 18.95 -18.69
N GLU A 518 -2.56 18.98 -19.41
CA GLU A 518 -3.86 19.20 -18.81
C GLU A 518 -4.24 18.04 -17.90
N THR A 519 -4.81 18.33 -16.73
CA THR A 519 -5.37 17.32 -15.85
C THR A 519 -6.86 17.20 -16.10
N LEU A 520 -7.33 15.99 -16.41
CA LEU A 520 -8.73 15.73 -16.68
C LEU A 520 -9.59 15.75 -15.41
N ALA A 521 -10.91 15.77 -15.61
CA ALA A 521 -11.87 15.66 -14.52
C ALA A 521 -11.70 14.34 -13.74
N PRO A 522 -12.09 14.31 -12.45
CA PRO A 522 -12.03 13.12 -11.64
C PRO A 522 -12.81 11.95 -12.23
N ARG A 523 -12.27 10.73 -12.07
CA ARG A 523 -12.80 9.46 -12.59
C ARG A 523 -13.77 8.84 -11.60
N ARG A 524 -14.90 8.35 -12.09
CA ARG A 524 -15.91 7.64 -11.31
C ARG A 524 -15.61 6.16 -11.28
N SER A 525 -15.96 5.52 -10.17
CA SER A 525 -15.79 4.08 -10.00
C SER A 525 -17.04 3.47 -9.36
N THR A 526 -17.30 2.20 -9.66
CA THR A 526 -18.37 1.41 -9.05
C THR A 526 -17.83 0.02 -8.69
N GLN A 527 -18.20 -0.48 -7.51
CA GLN A 527 -17.82 -1.82 -7.05
C GLN A 527 -19.03 -2.58 -6.54
N TYR A 528 -19.06 -3.87 -6.90
CA TYR A 528 -19.86 -4.91 -6.26
C TYR A 528 -18.88 -5.93 -5.68
N GLU A 529 -19.13 -6.40 -4.45
CA GLU A 529 -18.29 -7.41 -3.81
C GLU A 529 -19.15 -8.41 -3.01
N LEU A 530 -18.84 -9.68 -3.17
CA LEU A 530 -19.37 -10.77 -2.36
C LEU A 530 -18.22 -11.35 -1.55
N GLY A 531 -18.37 -11.46 -0.24
CA GLY A 531 -17.30 -11.95 0.61
C GLY A 531 -17.76 -12.98 1.64
N LEU A 532 -16.79 -13.77 2.04
CA LEU A 532 -16.87 -14.73 3.14
C LEU A 532 -15.70 -14.48 4.08
N LYS A 533 -15.97 -14.40 5.37
CA LYS A 533 -14.96 -14.41 6.43
C LYS A 533 -15.30 -15.51 7.44
N GLN A 534 -14.34 -16.36 7.67
CA GLN A 534 -14.43 -17.44 8.65
C GLN A 534 -13.32 -17.26 9.66
N GLN A 535 -13.65 -17.20 10.92
CA GLN A 535 -12.69 -17.11 12.01
C GLN A 535 -12.72 -18.39 12.85
N TRP A 536 -11.54 -18.93 13.14
CA TRP A 536 -11.33 -19.99 14.12
C TRP A 536 -10.33 -19.46 15.12
N GLN A 537 -10.65 -19.37 16.38
CA GLN A 537 -9.74 -18.84 17.43
C GLN A 537 -8.63 -17.89 16.93
N GLU A 538 -7.50 -18.47 16.49
CA GLU A 538 -6.29 -17.76 16.05
C GLU A 538 -6.05 -17.80 14.54
N LEU A 539 -7.02 -18.28 13.75
CA LEU A 539 -6.93 -18.42 12.30
C LEU A 539 -8.11 -17.73 11.63
N GLN A 540 -7.84 -16.95 10.60
CA GLN A 540 -8.86 -16.34 9.75
C GLN A 540 -8.69 -16.78 8.30
N PHE A 541 -9.78 -17.18 7.68
CA PHE A 541 -9.92 -17.35 6.23
C PHE A 541 -10.83 -16.25 5.67
N THR A 542 -10.45 -15.72 4.53
CA THR A 542 -11.23 -14.72 3.79
C THR A 542 -11.32 -15.12 2.32
N ALA A 543 -12.49 -14.89 1.72
CA ALA A 543 -12.70 -14.98 0.28
C ALA A 543 -13.52 -13.76 -0.17
N ALA A 544 -13.12 -13.12 -1.27
CA ALA A 544 -13.83 -12.00 -1.86
C ALA A 544 -13.89 -12.14 -3.38
N LEU A 545 -15.09 -12.10 -3.93
CA LEU A 545 -15.36 -11.97 -5.36
C LEU A 545 -15.75 -10.52 -5.62
N PHE A 546 -14.99 -9.81 -6.43
CA PHE A 546 -15.24 -8.41 -6.74
C PHE A 546 -15.45 -8.17 -8.24
N ASP A 547 -16.32 -7.22 -8.54
CA ASP A 547 -16.55 -6.63 -9.86
C ASP A 547 -16.39 -5.12 -9.71
N LEU A 548 -15.43 -4.53 -10.43
CA LEU A 548 -14.99 -3.17 -10.22
C LEU A 548 -14.73 -2.46 -11.54
N THR A 549 -15.40 -1.32 -11.75
CA THR A 549 -15.27 -0.49 -12.94
C THR A 549 -14.76 0.91 -12.59
N GLN A 550 -14.00 1.53 -13.49
CA GLN A 550 -13.59 2.92 -13.41
C GLN A 550 -13.55 3.56 -14.79
N ASP A 551 -14.02 4.82 -14.90
CA ASP A 551 -13.82 5.66 -16.09
C ASP A 551 -12.34 5.59 -16.52
N HIS A 552 -12.08 5.35 -17.82
CA HIS A 552 -10.72 5.28 -18.35
C HIS A 552 -10.31 6.58 -19.01
N GLN A 553 -9.02 6.94 -18.87
CA GLN A 553 -8.43 8.14 -19.45
C GLN A 553 -7.21 7.75 -20.28
N TYR A 554 -7.20 8.14 -21.56
CA TYR A 554 -6.16 7.80 -22.54
C TYR A 554 -6.12 8.79 -23.69
N THR A 555 -5.06 8.73 -24.51
CA THR A 555 -4.95 9.51 -25.74
C THR A 555 -5.73 8.83 -26.86
N ASN A 556 -6.72 9.52 -27.44
CA ASN A 556 -7.59 9.01 -28.48
C ASN A 556 -6.95 9.08 -29.90
N LEU A 557 -7.69 8.66 -30.90
CA LEU A 557 -7.22 8.67 -32.33
C LEU A 557 -6.93 10.08 -32.86
N ASP A 558 -7.55 11.12 -32.29
CA ASP A 558 -7.31 12.52 -32.64
C ASP A 558 -6.13 13.14 -31.91
N ASN A 559 -5.35 12.35 -31.18
CA ASN A 559 -4.21 12.77 -30.35
C ASN A 559 -4.58 13.73 -29.20
N TYR A 560 -5.78 13.55 -28.62
CA TYR A 560 -6.22 14.24 -27.41
C TYR A 560 -6.38 13.26 -26.24
N TYR A 561 -5.95 13.66 -25.07
CA TYR A 561 -6.16 12.88 -23.86
C TYR A 561 -7.59 13.09 -23.35
N VAL A 562 -8.35 12.02 -23.26
CA VAL A 562 -9.81 12.08 -23.03
C VAL A 562 -10.23 11.09 -21.94
N THR A 563 -11.41 11.33 -21.35
CA THR A 563 -12.12 10.32 -20.57
C THR A 563 -13.12 9.61 -21.50
N ASP A 564 -12.82 8.36 -21.85
CA ASP A 564 -13.66 7.56 -22.76
C ASP A 564 -13.48 6.07 -22.45
N GLY A 565 -14.59 5.33 -22.42
CA GLY A 565 -14.61 3.93 -22.00
C GLY A 565 -14.37 3.72 -20.51
N GLU A 566 -14.19 2.48 -20.14
CA GLU A 566 -13.96 2.06 -18.75
C GLU A 566 -12.93 0.93 -18.63
N GLN A 567 -12.25 0.89 -17.49
CA GLN A 567 -11.48 -0.29 -17.07
C GLN A 567 -12.38 -1.14 -16.18
N HIS A 568 -12.55 -2.42 -16.56
CA HIS A 568 -13.36 -3.39 -15.85
C HIS A 568 -12.49 -4.51 -15.28
N ASN A 569 -12.51 -4.70 -13.97
CA ASN A 569 -11.72 -5.69 -13.25
C ASN A 569 -12.64 -6.62 -12.47
N LEU A 570 -12.64 -7.90 -12.85
CA LEU A 570 -13.32 -8.99 -12.15
C LEU A 570 -12.27 -9.88 -11.49
N GLY A 571 -12.42 -10.17 -10.20
CA GLY A 571 -11.43 -10.99 -9.52
C GLY A 571 -11.94 -11.77 -8.32
N LEU A 572 -11.18 -12.82 -7.96
CA LEU A 572 -11.35 -13.61 -6.75
C LEU A 572 -10.08 -13.50 -5.91
N GLU A 573 -10.24 -13.14 -4.66
CA GLU A 573 -9.17 -13.10 -3.67
C GLU A 573 -9.44 -14.10 -2.55
N LEU A 574 -8.41 -14.83 -2.14
CA LEU A 574 -8.44 -15.72 -0.97
C LEU A 574 -7.32 -15.30 -0.03
N GLY A 575 -7.60 -15.31 1.27
CA GLY A 575 -6.64 -15.02 2.32
C GLY A 575 -6.73 -16.04 3.46
N LEU A 576 -5.58 -16.41 4.02
CA LEU A 576 -5.47 -17.24 5.22
C LEU A 576 -4.40 -16.62 6.11
N GLN A 577 -4.74 -16.27 7.35
CA GLN A 577 -3.81 -15.67 8.30
C GLN A 577 -4.00 -16.23 9.70
N GLY A 578 -2.89 -16.55 10.38
CA GLY A 578 -2.86 -16.96 11.77
C GLY A 578 -2.27 -18.33 11.99
N ARG A 579 -2.65 -18.97 13.11
CA ARG A 579 -2.13 -20.27 13.54
C ARG A 579 -2.92 -21.42 12.92
N VAL A 580 -2.29 -22.11 11.97
CA VAL A 580 -2.90 -23.26 11.26
C VAL A 580 -2.68 -24.58 11.99
N ALA A 581 -1.68 -24.67 12.86
CA ALA A 581 -1.40 -25.79 13.72
C ALA A 581 -0.65 -25.30 14.97
N GLU A 582 -0.55 -26.10 16.02
CA GLU A 582 0.03 -25.75 17.33
C GLU A 582 1.38 -25.00 17.24
N ASN A 583 2.22 -25.34 16.25
CA ASN A 583 3.56 -24.74 16.07
C ASN A 583 3.73 -24.06 14.71
N LEU A 584 2.66 -23.77 13.98
CA LEU A 584 2.71 -23.28 12.62
C LEU A 584 1.82 -22.07 12.44
N ASP A 585 2.45 -20.89 12.32
CA ASP A 585 1.80 -19.67 11.92
C ASP A 585 1.99 -19.42 10.41
N MET A 586 0.97 -18.89 9.75
CA MET A 586 0.95 -18.72 8.31
C MET A 586 0.21 -17.45 7.90
N THR A 587 0.71 -16.79 6.87
CA THR A 587 -0.05 -15.85 6.05
C THR A 587 0.05 -16.29 4.60
N SER A 588 -1.10 -16.39 3.92
CA SER A 588 -1.16 -16.79 2.51
C SER A 588 -2.26 -16.04 1.81
N THR A 589 -1.99 -15.58 0.61
CA THR A 589 -2.94 -14.86 -0.23
C THR A 589 -2.88 -15.37 -1.67
N LEU A 590 -4.03 -15.43 -2.31
CA LEU A 590 -4.20 -15.76 -3.73
C LEU A 590 -5.10 -14.70 -4.38
N ALA A 591 -4.69 -14.16 -5.51
CA ALA A 591 -5.50 -13.28 -6.33
C ALA A 591 -5.61 -13.82 -7.76
N LEU A 592 -6.84 -13.92 -8.25
CA LEU A 592 -7.18 -14.22 -9.62
C LEU A 592 -7.85 -12.97 -10.19
N THR A 593 -7.24 -12.32 -11.18
CA THR A 593 -7.73 -11.03 -11.69
C THR A 593 -7.83 -11.06 -13.22
N ARG A 594 -8.99 -10.69 -13.73
CA ARG A 594 -9.23 -10.37 -15.13
C ARG A 594 -9.49 -8.87 -15.22
N SER A 595 -8.62 -8.15 -15.92
CA SER A 595 -8.70 -6.70 -16.09
C SER A 595 -8.74 -6.37 -17.58
N ARG A 596 -9.70 -5.55 -18.02
CA ARG A 596 -9.89 -5.21 -19.43
C ARG A 596 -10.33 -3.76 -19.58
N LEU A 597 -9.97 -3.18 -20.73
CA LEU A 597 -10.55 -1.94 -21.21
C LEU A 597 -11.76 -2.28 -22.08
N GLU A 598 -12.89 -1.64 -21.78
CA GLU A 598 -14.18 -1.84 -22.46
C GLU A 598 -14.73 -0.48 -22.93
N ASP A 599 -15.59 -0.51 -23.96
CA ASP A 599 -16.24 0.68 -24.54
C ASP A 599 -15.29 1.82 -24.96
N ILE A 600 -14.09 1.46 -25.40
CA ILE A 600 -12.99 2.35 -25.82
C ILE A 600 -12.91 2.42 -27.34
N GLN A 601 -12.59 3.59 -27.92
CA GLN A 601 -12.55 3.80 -29.38
C GLN A 601 -11.29 3.21 -30.03
N VAL A 602 -10.17 3.11 -29.29
CA VAL A 602 -8.91 2.58 -29.82
C VAL A 602 -8.93 1.05 -29.76
N ASP A 603 -9.18 0.40 -30.86
CA ASP A 603 -9.29 -1.07 -30.95
C ASP A 603 -8.05 -1.80 -30.45
N ALA A 604 -6.86 -1.20 -30.56
CA ALA A 604 -5.61 -1.76 -30.07
C ALA A 604 -5.58 -1.98 -28.53
N TYR A 605 -6.37 -1.25 -27.78
CA TYR A 605 -6.46 -1.39 -26.31
C TYR A 605 -7.62 -2.30 -25.88
N LYS A 606 -8.57 -2.57 -26.77
CA LYS A 606 -9.83 -3.20 -26.44
C LYS A 606 -9.69 -4.68 -26.10
N GLY A 607 -10.23 -5.08 -24.95
CA GLY A 607 -10.41 -6.50 -24.58
C GLY A 607 -9.15 -7.23 -24.13
N HIS A 608 -7.99 -6.60 -24.15
CA HIS A 608 -6.75 -7.17 -23.61
C HIS A 608 -6.70 -7.05 -22.08
N GLN A 609 -5.96 -7.96 -21.45
CA GLN A 609 -5.58 -7.82 -20.02
C GLN A 609 -4.76 -6.53 -19.88
N THR A 610 -5.11 -5.67 -18.93
CA THR A 610 -4.40 -4.40 -18.72
C THR A 610 -2.94 -4.62 -18.32
N GLN A 611 -2.10 -3.62 -18.58
CA GLN A 611 -0.68 -3.61 -18.25
C GLN A 611 -0.45 -3.94 -16.76
N ASN A 612 0.58 -4.72 -16.48
CA ASN A 612 1.04 -5.12 -15.14
C ASN A 612 0.00 -5.83 -14.27
N VAL A 613 -1.07 -6.36 -14.84
CA VAL A 613 -2.06 -7.16 -14.10
C VAL A 613 -1.93 -8.64 -14.50
N PRO A 614 -1.20 -9.45 -13.70
CA PRO A 614 -1.13 -10.89 -13.93
C PRO A 614 -2.49 -11.54 -13.62
N THR A 615 -2.86 -12.60 -14.36
CA THR A 615 -4.11 -13.31 -14.11
C THR A 615 -4.10 -14.04 -12.75
N VAL A 616 -2.93 -14.49 -12.31
CA VAL A 616 -2.75 -15.23 -11.04
C VAL A 616 -1.55 -14.68 -10.29
N ARG A 617 -1.74 -14.30 -9.05
CA ARG A 617 -0.66 -14.10 -8.05
C ARG A 617 -0.93 -14.94 -6.82
N PHE A 618 0.15 -15.39 -6.19
CA PHE A 618 0.13 -16.08 -4.91
C PHE A 618 1.30 -15.62 -4.06
N ALA A 619 1.05 -15.41 -2.78
CA ALA A 619 2.08 -15.13 -1.78
C ALA A 619 1.81 -15.95 -0.53
N SER A 620 2.85 -16.47 0.09
CA SER A 620 2.76 -17.21 1.34
C SER A 620 4.02 -17.01 2.18
N HIS A 621 3.85 -16.84 3.48
CA HIS A 621 4.92 -16.88 4.46
C HIS A 621 4.50 -17.73 5.65
N VAL A 622 5.41 -18.58 6.12
CA VAL A 622 5.17 -19.52 7.21
C VAL A 622 6.27 -19.39 8.26
N SER A 623 5.89 -19.58 9.52
CA SER A 623 6.79 -19.66 10.68
C SER A 623 6.48 -20.95 11.45
N TYR A 624 7.45 -21.84 11.52
CA TYR A 624 7.34 -23.10 12.25
C TYR A 624 8.20 -23.05 13.51
N GLN A 625 7.54 -23.09 14.67
CA GLN A 625 8.20 -23.22 15.98
C GLN A 625 8.72 -24.65 16.14
N MET A 626 10.05 -24.82 16.29
CA MET A 626 10.66 -26.14 16.49
C MET A 626 10.47 -26.63 17.93
N PRO A 627 9.65 -27.67 18.19
CA PRO A 627 9.44 -28.17 19.56
C PRO A 627 10.70 -28.73 20.22
N GLN A 628 11.67 -29.19 19.40
CA GLN A 628 12.92 -29.80 19.89
C GLN A 628 13.97 -28.78 20.33
N VAL A 629 13.85 -27.52 19.91
CA VAL A 629 14.78 -26.43 20.22
C VAL A 629 14.00 -25.22 20.66
N GLU A 630 13.92 -25.03 21.98
CA GLU A 630 13.21 -23.90 22.55
C GLU A 630 13.68 -22.57 21.96
N GLY A 631 12.75 -21.71 21.59
CA GLY A 631 13.01 -20.40 21.00
C GLY A 631 13.36 -20.37 19.52
N LEU A 632 13.54 -21.54 18.84
CA LEU A 632 13.86 -21.60 17.42
C LEU A 632 12.59 -21.64 16.56
N ARG A 633 12.48 -20.72 15.60
CA ARG A 633 11.48 -20.75 14.53
C ARG A 633 12.18 -20.86 13.17
N LEU A 634 11.63 -21.69 12.28
CA LEU A 634 12.05 -21.76 10.88
C LEU A 634 11.05 -20.97 10.03
N LEU A 635 11.59 -20.17 9.13
CA LEU A 635 10.83 -19.27 8.28
C LEU A 635 10.93 -19.71 6.82
N ALA A 636 9.83 -19.64 6.07
CA ALA A 636 9.84 -19.90 4.63
C ALA A 636 8.82 -19.00 3.92
N GLY A 637 9.19 -18.50 2.76
CA GLY A 637 8.38 -17.64 1.91
C GLY A 637 8.28 -18.17 0.48
N MET A 638 7.17 -17.87 -0.19
CA MET A 638 6.97 -18.14 -1.62
C MET A 638 6.15 -17.02 -2.24
N GLN A 639 6.58 -16.55 -3.40
CA GLN A 639 5.85 -15.63 -4.26
C GLN A 639 5.75 -16.19 -5.67
N TYR A 640 4.56 -16.14 -6.25
CA TYR A 640 4.28 -16.53 -7.63
C TYR A 640 3.50 -15.43 -8.34
N SER A 641 3.88 -15.13 -9.57
CA SER A 641 3.13 -14.31 -10.52
C SER A 641 3.09 -15.01 -11.86
N SER A 642 1.90 -15.14 -12.44
CA SER A 642 1.78 -15.54 -13.86
C SER A 642 2.37 -14.46 -14.77
N SER A 643 2.53 -14.77 -16.06
CA SER A 643 2.90 -13.78 -17.06
C SER A 643 1.90 -12.63 -17.10
N LYS A 644 2.38 -11.44 -17.45
CA LYS A 644 1.60 -10.21 -17.56
C LYS A 644 2.03 -9.39 -18.78
N TYR A 645 1.21 -8.44 -19.19
CA TYR A 645 1.57 -7.54 -20.27
C TYR A 645 2.44 -6.39 -19.75
N ALA A 646 3.48 -6.08 -20.54
CA ALA A 646 4.43 -5.01 -20.25
C ALA A 646 3.97 -3.66 -20.82
N ASN A 647 3.13 -3.68 -21.85
CA ASN A 647 2.65 -2.49 -22.56
C ASN A 647 1.12 -2.37 -22.51
N LYS A 648 0.63 -1.15 -22.77
CA LYS A 648 -0.80 -0.82 -22.78
C LYS A 648 -1.59 -1.48 -23.89
N THR A 649 -0.94 -1.77 -25.03
CA THR A 649 -1.56 -2.46 -26.17
C THR A 649 -1.79 -3.96 -25.94
N GLY A 650 -1.26 -4.52 -24.83
CA GLY A 650 -1.42 -5.94 -24.50
C GLY A 650 -0.77 -6.88 -25.52
N THR A 651 0.29 -6.45 -26.19
CA THR A 651 1.02 -7.22 -27.22
C THR A 651 2.30 -7.86 -26.67
N VAL A 652 2.99 -7.20 -25.74
CA VAL A 652 4.26 -7.66 -25.17
C VAL A 652 4.04 -8.29 -23.81
N LYS A 653 4.48 -9.56 -23.65
CA LYS A 653 4.36 -10.30 -22.38
C LYS A 653 5.70 -10.41 -21.67
N VAL A 654 5.68 -10.16 -20.38
CA VAL A 654 6.74 -10.52 -19.44
C VAL A 654 6.43 -11.88 -18.83
N SER A 655 7.45 -12.74 -18.77
CA SER A 655 7.33 -14.09 -18.19
C SER A 655 6.93 -14.05 -16.73
N GLY A 656 6.14 -15.02 -16.30
CA GLY A 656 5.85 -15.24 -14.87
C GLY A 656 7.08 -15.71 -14.10
N TYR A 657 6.98 -15.59 -12.77
CA TYR A 657 8.07 -16.01 -11.88
C TYR A 657 7.53 -16.74 -10.64
N THR A 658 8.42 -17.52 -10.05
CA THR A 658 8.28 -18.07 -8.68
C THR A 658 9.58 -17.82 -7.96
N VAL A 659 9.54 -17.24 -6.78
CA VAL A 659 10.68 -17.05 -5.89
C VAL A 659 10.39 -17.63 -4.52
N PHE A 660 11.43 -18.12 -3.85
CA PHE A 660 11.35 -18.73 -2.54
C PHE A 660 12.32 -18.04 -1.60
N ASP A 661 11.88 -17.84 -0.37
CA ASP A 661 12.65 -17.27 0.71
C ASP A 661 12.76 -18.31 1.84
N ALA A 662 13.87 -18.29 2.59
CA ALA A 662 14.05 -19.17 3.74
C ALA A 662 14.79 -18.43 4.86
N GLY A 663 14.48 -18.75 6.11
CA GLY A 663 15.08 -18.09 7.25
C GLY A 663 14.94 -18.87 8.55
N ALA A 664 15.48 -18.29 9.61
CA ALA A 664 15.33 -18.76 10.98
C ALA A 664 15.33 -17.57 11.95
N ALA A 665 14.56 -17.69 13.00
CA ALA A 665 14.55 -16.76 14.13
C ALA A 665 14.81 -17.54 15.42
N TYR A 666 15.71 -17.04 16.27
CA TYR A 666 16.09 -17.71 17.51
C TYR A 666 16.01 -16.76 18.69
N ASN A 667 15.08 -17.01 19.58
CA ASN A 667 14.90 -16.29 20.83
C ASN A 667 15.63 -17.02 21.97
N PHE A 668 16.49 -16.31 22.70
CA PHE A 668 17.23 -16.87 23.83
C PHE A 668 17.51 -15.79 24.88
N ARG A 669 17.73 -16.22 26.11
CA ARG A 669 18.11 -15.32 27.21
C ARG A 669 19.60 -15.40 27.51
N ALA A 670 20.27 -14.24 27.49
CA ALA A 670 21.69 -14.13 27.83
C ALA A 670 21.94 -12.85 28.62
N TYR A 671 22.80 -12.93 29.64
CA TYR A 671 23.17 -11.80 30.50
C TYR A 671 21.99 -11.09 31.16
N GLY A 672 20.87 -11.79 31.37
CA GLY A 672 19.65 -11.23 31.96
C GLY A 672 18.69 -10.59 30.96
N TYR A 673 19.06 -10.46 29.69
CA TYR A 673 18.30 -9.84 28.62
C TYR A 673 17.71 -10.88 27.65
N ASP A 674 16.57 -10.57 27.09
CA ASP A 674 15.96 -11.37 26.01
C ASP A 674 16.58 -10.96 24.66
N ASN A 675 17.07 -11.94 23.91
CA ASN A 675 17.75 -11.73 22.65
C ASN A 675 17.02 -12.46 21.53
N MET A 676 16.90 -11.80 20.36
CA MET A 676 16.33 -12.37 19.15
C MET A 676 17.37 -12.24 18.01
N LEU A 677 17.77 -13.37 17.45
CA LEU A 677 18.53 -13.41 16.21
C LEU A 677 17.60 -13.80 15.06
N ARG A 678 17.71 -13.11 13.92
CA ARG A 678 17.02 -13.48 12.69
C ARG A 678 18.02 -13.56 11.55
N LEU A 679 17.83 -14.56 10.71
CA LEU A 679 18.59 -14.76 9.47
C LEU A 679 17.60 -15.09 8.37
N ASN A 680 17.61 -14.33 7.28
CA ASN A 680 16.79 -14.58 6.09
C ASN A 680 17.67 -14.63 4.85
N VAL A 681 17.22 -15.42 3.88
CA VAL A 681 17.75 -15.43 2.52
C VAL A 681 16.57 -15.28 1.58
N ASP A 682 16.41 -14.09 1.04
CA ASP A 682 15.42 -13.77 0.01
C ASP A 682 15.90 -14.28 -1.35
N ASN A 683 14.97 -14.69 -2.21
CA ASN A 683 15.26 -15.27 -3.53
C ASN A 683 16.33 -16.38 -3.44
N LEU A 684 16.06 -17.38 -2.61
CA LEU A 684 17.00 -18.46 -2.24
C LEU A 684 17.74 -19.09 -3.43
N PHE A 685 17.07 -19.24 -4.57
CA PHE A 685 17.61 -19.86 -5.78
C PHE A 685 18.26 -18.87 -6.74
N ASN A 686 18.39 -17.58 -6.36
CA ASN A 686 18.97 -16.49 -7.16
C ASN A 686 18.35 -16.39 -8.56
N LYS A 687 17.02 -16.46 -8.62
CA LYS A 687 16.28 -16.37 -9.89
C LYS A 687 16.35 -14.94 -10.42
N LYS A 688 16.75 -14.79 -11.69
CA LYS A 688 16.65 -13.53 -12.44
C LYS A 688 15.26 -13.44 -13.07
N TYR A 689 14.53 -12.33 -12.85
CA TYR A 689 13.16 -12.16 -13.33
C TYR A 689 12.79 -10.67 -13.39
N TRP A 690 11.84 -10.37 -14.27
CA TRP A 690 11.17 -9.08 -14.26
C TRP A 690 10.03 -9.14 -13.24
N ARG A 691 10.15 -8.35 -12.18
CA ARG A 691 9.21 -8.38 -11.06
C ARG A 691 7.86 -7.80 -11.46
N ASP A 692 7.85 -6.55 -11.94
CA ASP A 692 6.66 -5.83 -12.35
C ASP A 692 6.95 -4.92 -13.55
N ALA A 693 5.90 -4.36 -14.12
CA ALA A 693 5.93 -3.35 -15.16
C ALA A 693 5.18 -2.10 -14.65
N GLY A 694 5.45 -0.96 -15.20
CA GLY A 694 4.77 0.28 -14.86
C GLY A 694 4.72 1.21 -16.04
N SER A 695 3.98 2.31 -15.92
CA SER A 695 3.94 3.36 -16.92
C SER A 695 3.98 4.71 -16.21
N PHE A 696 4.81 5.62 -16.70
CA PHE A 696 4.94 6.98 -16.19
C PHE A 696 5.11 7.96 -17.34
N PHE A 697 4.29 8.99 -17.39
CA PHE A 697 4.23 10.00 -18.45
C PHE A 697 4.17 9.48 -19.90
N GLY A 698 3.64 8.27 -20.09
CA GLY A 698 3.51 7.65 -21.41
C GLY A 698 4.50 6.53 -21.67
N ASP A 699 5.63 6.49 -20.97
CA ASP A 699 6.64 5.45 -21.10
C ASP A 699 6.30 4.21 -20.28
N ASP A 700 6.59 3.03 -20.84
CA ASP A 700 6.41 1.74 -20.19
C ASP A 700 7.74 1.23 -19.64
N TYR A 701 7.76 0.86 -18.36
CA TYR A 701 8.96 0.43 -17.63
C TYR A 701 8.84 -1.00 -17.13
N LEU A 702 9.97 -1.68 -17.07
CA LEU A 702 10.16 -2.99 -16.47
C LEU A 702 11.11 -2.87 -15.26
N PHE A 703 10.77 -3.52 -14.15
CA PHE A 703 11.55 -3.51 -12.93
C PHE A 703 12.12 -4.89 -12.65
N LEU A 704 13.42 -4.93 -12.38
CA LEU A 704 14.12 -6.16 -12.02
C LEU A 704 13.71 -6.62 -10.60
N GLY A 705 13.56 -7.93 -10.43
CA GLY A 705 13.40 -8.51 -9.11
C GLY A 705 14.74 -8.55 -8.35
N THR A 706 14.69 -8.46 -7.03
CA THR A 706 15.88 -8.50 -6.19
C THR A 706 16.61 -9.85 -6.34
N PRO A 707 17.95 -9.88 -6.51
CA PRO A 707 18.72 -11.11 -6.49
C PRO A 707 18.73 -11.73 -5.10
N ARG A 708 19.36 -12.90 -4.96
CA ARG A 708 19.52 -13.53 -3.65
C ARG A 708 20.22 -12.59 -2.68
N THR A 709 19.55 -12.29 -1.57
CA THR A 709 20.02 -11.38 -0.53
C THR A 709 19.92 -12.09 0.82
N ALA A 710 21.03 -12.21 1.53
CA ALA A 710 21.03 -12.66 2.91
C ALA A 710 20.99 -11.45 3.85
N GLN A 711 20.15 -11.55 4.90
CA GLN A 711 19.93 -10.51 5.90
C GLN A 711 20.03 -11.12 7.29
N PHE A 712 20.69 -10.43 8.19
CA PHE A 712 20.87 -10.82 9.57
C PHE A 712 20.45 -9.68 10.49
N SER A 713 19.74 -9.99 11.58
CA SER A 713 19.49 -9.03 12.65
C SER A 713 19.69 -9.64 14.03
N TRP A 714 20.07 -8.78 14.96
CA TRP A 714 20.16 -9.05 16.39
C TRP A 714 19.40 -7.97 17.16
N THR A 715 18.36 -8.37 17.87
CA THR A 715 17.60 -7.51 18.77
C THR A 715 17.84 -7.91 20.21
N VAL A 716 18.16 -6.93 21.06
CA VAL A 716 18.28 -7.10 22.51
C VAL A 716 17.17 -6.31 23.18
N ASN A 717 16.40 -6.95 24.07
CA ASN A 717 15.41 -6.31 24.92
C ASN A 717 15.99 -6.23 26.34
N PHE A 718 16.03 -5.01 26.93
CA PHE A 718 16.64 -4.70 28.22
C PHE A 718 15.66 -4.74 29.36
#